data_8cf5a5ea6882ee5ff0880b7becaba7ad
#
_entry.id   8cf5a5ea6882ee5ff0880b7becaba7ad
#
_cell.length_a   1.000
_cell.length_b   1.000
_cell.length_c   1.000
_cell.angle_alpha   90.00
_cell.angle_beta   90.00
_cell.angle_gamma   90.00
#
_symmetry.space_group_name_H-M   'P 1'
#
loop_
_entity.id
_entity.type
_entity.pdbx_description
1 polymer ?
#
loop_
_entity_poly.entity_id
_entity_poly.type
_entity_poly.pdbx_seq_one_letter_code
_entity_poly.pdbx_strand_id
1 'polypeptide(L)'
;MKKRLLALLLALVMVVGVMAGCSKKGTSDTPGTSATEPGSKPSADKLSQPEKATVTAKYAYKAEFKDITAQFEWINQICAAGNSVYLSASILGEEVTETDEVTGETYTYNNYRDGLFRLDMETGEATELENFVMPEIPEGWQGGTNVYHMQAAPDGTLWMLVNFYTYRYNVPEDFDPATDQEYNYYEQGEEKSSLLHVAADGSLIAELNIQPERSEEQQYYNSISTFCVDTAGNVYAGDWQYVYVFDATGKQLFMLDCSENGGSLCQMNSDTVGIATYVYDEATQTGGQRFLPIDLATQDFGEAIKLPQNAYNFFPGDDVYDLYFDNNGNIFGYDLETQTQEKVVDWIECDINSNDMNGYAILPDGRVVAFLRHWDSAAGESTTQMVTLTRVDASSLPEKTAITLACMWLDWDLREKIVDFNKTSERYRIVVKDYSEYNTEDDYTAGMTKLNTEILSGKVPDLFLLNDQMPVDLYAGKGVIADLYQFIDNDETLSRESFVQPLLRALEKDGKLYEMPTSFYIQTAFGLNKVVGDYETWTLADLKDAMTKLQPDATVFNVYNTKSDMLQQCIARNIGAFVDWTTATVSFDSPEFIALLEFANSFPAEFDWENYNWQEDDNTQARLNSGKQLLSLVSFSTFEDYLYQCYGYDSGIRFVGYPSEDGTSNNSFYTQTGFAISAVSACQDAAWAFVREQLLGQKQQVENQSIWCFPVMQDAFDRMLEKAMTPEYQYDENGEIMYDENGEPLKWPKMTYGGGVSIAPDGTETQMESVEIYELSQADADVILDLIENTHSVYSYDQDIMNIITDEVAAFFAGEKSAEDTAAMVQSRVNLYVQEQS
;
A
#
# COMPACT_ATOMS: atom_id res chain seq x y z
N MET A 1 33.75 28.60 -13.14
CA MET A 1 33.38 29.85 -13.79
C MET A 1 32.91 29.74 -15.26
N LYS A 2 33.56 28.91 -16.12
CA LYS A 2 33.14 28.80 -17.55
C LYS A 2 31.75 28.14 -17.76
N LYS A 3 31.34 27.16 -16.93
CA LYS A 3 30.04 26.49 -17.02
C LYS A 3 28.87 27.35 -16.54
N ARG A 4 29.08 28.23 -15.57
CA ARG A 4 28.07 29.19 -15.10
C ARG A 4 27.80 30.33 -16.08
N LEU A 5 28.84 30.71 -16.87
CA LEU A 5 28.68 31.71 -17.91
C LEU A 5 27.91 31.17 -19.13
N LEU A 6 28.03 29.87 -19.41
CA LEU A 6 27.31 29.22 -20.51
C LEU A 6 25.81 29.04 -20.18
N ALA A 7 25.45 28.72 -18.92
CA ALA A 7 24.06 28.61 -18.45
C ALA A 7 23.34 29.98 -18.47
N LEU A 8 24.05 31.05 -18.08
CA LEU A 8 23.52 32.42 -18.15
C LEU A 8 23.33 32.91 -19.60
N LEU A 9 24.21 32.50 -20.53
CA LEU A 9 24.05 32.80 -21.96
C LEU A 9 22.88 32.03 -22.60
N LEU A 10 22.66 30.76 -22.21
CA LEU A 10 21.50 29.98 -22.66
C LEU A 10 20.18 30.53 -22.14
N ALA A 11 20.10 30.93 -20.87
CA ALA A 11 18.92 31.58 -20.28
C ALA A 11 18.62 32.93 -20.97
N LEU A 12 19.62 33.70 -21.32
CA LEU A 12 19.46 34.97 -22.03
C LEU A 12 18.97 34.79 -23.48
N VAL A 13 19.34 33.69 -24.12
CA VAL A 13 18.88 33.36 -25.48
C VAL A 13 17.41 32.90 -25.49
N MET A 14 16.96 32.18 -24.44
CA MET A 14 15.53 31.81 -24.32
C MET A 14 14.63 33.01 -24.05
N VAL A 15 15.02 33.97 -23.22
CA VAL A 15 14.27 35.21 -22.97
C VAL A 15 14.17 36.09 -24.22
N VAL A 16 15.19 36.13 -25.05
CA VAL A 16 15.19 36.89 -26.31
C VAL A 16 14.36 36.20 -27.41
N GLY A 17 14.25 34.85 -27.36
CA GLY A 17 13.42 34.06 -28.31
C GLY A 17 11.90 34.27 -28.10
N VAL A 18 11.44 34.48 -26.88
CA VAL A 18 10.03 34.73 -26.57
C VAL A 18 9.57 36.16 -26.92
N MET A 19 10.46 37.13 -26.99
CA MET A 19 10.14 38.52 -27.32
C MET A 19 10.14 38.85 -28.83
N ALA A 20 10.60 37.97 -29.71
CA ALA A 20 10.69 38.19 -31.15
C ALA A 20 9.52 37.67 -31.97
N GLY A 21 8.48 37.07 -31.31
CA GLY A 21 7.28 36.50 -31.97
C GLY A 21 6.08 37.42 -32.21
N CYS A 22 6.07 38.64 -31.74
CA CYS A 22 4.93 39.56 -31.82
C CYS A 22 5.23 40.83 -32.64
N SER A 23 5.34 40.71 -33.96
CA SER A 23 5.06 41.85 -34.85
C SER A 23 4.81 41.37 -36.28
N LYS A 24 3.52 41.11 -36.62
CA LYS A 24 2.99 41.37 -37.97
C LYS A 24 1.59 41.98 -37.86
N LYS A 25 1.49 43.27 -38.27
CA LYS A 25 0.26 43.98 -38.50
C LYS A 25 -0.48 43.39 -39.70
N GLY A 26 -1.81 43.23 -39.56
CA GLY A 26 -2.72 42.95 -40.65
C GLY A 26 -4.17 43.00 -40.19
N THR A 27 -4.80 44.17 -40.32
CA THR A 27 -6.23 44.52 -40.51
C THR A 27 -7.34 43.67 -39.92
N SER A 28 -8.09 44.33 -38.99
CA SER A 28 -9.53 44.33 -38.74
C SER A 28 -10.38 43.10 -39.06
N ASP A 29 -10.84 42.44 -38.01
CA ASP A 29 -12.26 42.26 -37.66
C ASP A 29 -12.37 41.74 -36.25
N THR A 30 -13.10 42.43 -35.41
CA THR A 30 -13.31 42.16 -34.00
C THR A 30 -14.43 41.15 -33.81
N PRO A 31 -14.19 40.05 -33.14
CA PRO A 31 -15.12 39.50 -32.17
C PRO A 31 -14.56 39.75 -30.77
N GLY A 32 -15.41 40.20 -29.86
CA GLY A 32 -15.04 40.58 -28.51
C GLY A 32 -14.36 39.43 -27.75
N THR A 33 -13.12 39.65 -27.35
CA THR A 33 -12.49 38.88 -26.29
C THR A 33 -13.06 39.35 -24.97
N SER A 34 -14.00 38.58 -24.43
CA SER A 34 -14.21 38.62 -22.98
C SER A 34 -12.93 38.11 -22.35
N ALA A 35 -12.18 38.97 -21.69
CA ALA A 35 -11.15 38.59 -20.73
C ALA A 35 -11.87 37.73 -19.67
N THR A 36 -11.54 36.45 -19.59
CA THR A 36 -11.92 35.59 -18.47
C THR A 36 -11.19 36.14 -17.26
N GLU A 37 -11.92 36.65 -16.29
CA GLU A 37 -11.38 37.01 -14.99
C GLU A 37 -10.70 35.79 -14.37
N PRO A 38 -9.54 35.93 -13.75
CA PRO A 38 -8.94 34.84 -12.96
C PRO A 38 -9.92 34.55 -11.82
N GLY A 39 -10.39 33.32 -11.72
CA GLY A 39 -11.30 32.88 -10.64
C GLY A 39 -12.72 32.53 -11.05
N SER A 40 -13.05 32.39 -12.35
CA SER A 40 -14.38 31.92 -12.75
C SER A 40 -14.53 30.44 -12.41
N LYS A 41 -15.57 30.11 -11.60
CA LYS A 41 -16.01 28.74 -11.35
C LYS A 41 -16.11 27.97 -12.67
N PRO A 42 -15.74 26.68 -12.70
CA PRO A 42 -16.00 25.82 -13.84
C PRO A 42 -17.48 25.94 -14.24
N SER A 43 -17.77 26.25 -15.50
CA SER A 43 -19.15 26.43 -15.95
C SER A 43 -19.83 25.08 -16.10
N ALA A 44 -20.91 24.84 -15.35
CA ALA A 44 -21.77 23.68 -15.45
C ALA A 44 -22.25 23.40 -16.89
N ASP A 45 -22.34 24.46 -17.73
CA ASP A 45 -22.74 24.36 -19.14
C ASP A 45 -21.74 23.59 -20.00
N LYS A 46 -20.48 23.39 -19.58
CA LYS A 46 -19.47 22.61 -20.31
C LYS A 46 -19.52 21.11 -20.02
N LEU A 47 -20.14 20.72 -18.91
CA LEU A 47 -20.26 19.32 -18.44
C LEU A 47 -21.70 18.83 -18.47
N SER A 48 -22.54 19.44 -19.31
CA SER A 48 -23.99 19.19 -19.35
C SER A 48 -24.42 17.80 -19.87
N GLN A 49 -23.51 16.98 -20.33
CA GLN A 49 -23.82 15.62 -20.79
C GLN A 49 -22.85 14.60 -20.19
N PRO A 50 -23.35 13.49 -19.59
CA PRO A 50 -22.51 12.39 -19.14
C PRO A 50 -21.71 11.84 -20.31
N GLU A 51 -20.43 11.62 -20.09
CA GLU A 51 -19.57 10.97 -21.08
C GLU A 51 -19.92 9.47 -21.16
N LYS A 52 -19.73 8.87 -22.34
CA LYS A 52 -19.76 7.42 -22.47
C LYS A 52 -18.50 6.85 -21.84
N ALA A 53 -18.61 5.70 -21.18
CA ALA A 53 -17.46 4.99 -20.71
C ALA A 53 -16.55 4.64 -21.89
N THR A 54 -15.33 5.17 -21.87
CA THR A 54 -14.30 4.93 -22.87
C THR A 54 -13.18 4.11 -22.25
N VAL A 55 -12.53 3.31 -23.09
CA VAL A 55 -11.36 2.52 -22.66
C VAL A 55 -10.20 3.48 -22.39
N THR A 56 -9.56 3.37 -21.22
CA THR A 56 -8.36 4.14 -20.85
C THR A 56 -7.07 3.42 -21.27
N ALA A 57 -7.11 2.08 -21.34
CA ALA A 57 -6.04 1.25 -21.86
C ALA A 57 -5.94 1.36 -23.40
N LYS A 58 -4.78 0.98 -23.96
CA LYS A 58 -4.55 0.97 -25.40
C LYS A 58 -5.55 0.08 -26.18
N TYR A 59 -5.96 -1.01 -25.57
CA TYR A 59 -6.85 -2.00 -26.18
C TYR A 59 -8.09 -2.20 -25.31
N ALA A 60 -9.22 -2.44 -25.97
CA ALA A 60 -10.42 -2.92 -25.32
C ALA A 60 -10.43 -4.46 -25.31
N TYR A 61 -10.83 -5.04 -24.20
CA TYR A 61 -10.93 -6.48 -24.05
C TYR A 61 -12.33 -6.92 -23.65
N LYS A 62 -12.74 -8.06 -24.18
CA LYS A 62 -13.91 -8.80 -23.72
C LYS A 62 -13.42 -9.92 -22.82
N ALA A 63 -13.87 -9.93 -21.56
CA ALA A 63 -13.58 -10.99 -20.61
C ALA A 63 -14.60 -12.12 -20.74
N GLU A 64 -14.12 -13.38 -20.72
CA GLU A 64 -14.96 -14.58 -20.63
C GLU A 64 -14.49 -15.38 -19.43
N PHE A 65 -15.38 -15.53 -18.43
CA PHE A 65 -15.10 -16.23 -17.17
C PHE A 65 -15.55 -17.69 -17.24
N LYS A 66 -14.71 -18.59 -16.73
CA LYS A 66 -15.03 -20.01 -16.59
C LYS A 66 -14.66 -20.49 -15.19
N ASP A 67 -15.60 -21.11 -14.52
CA ASP A 67 -15.35 -21.73 -13.22
C ASP A 67 -14.55 -23.03 -13.43
N ILE A 68 -13.42 -23.14 -12.76
CA ILE A 68 -12.53 -24.28 -12.75
C ILE A 68 -12.20 -24.78 -11.33
N THR A 69 -12.96 -24.33 -10.33
CA THR A 69 -12.78 -24.66 -8.90
C THR A 69 -12.65 -26.15 -8.64
N ALA A 70 -13.46 -26.96 -9.32
CA ALA A 70 -13.44 -28.41 -9.14
C ALA A 70 -12.22 -29.14 -9.74
N GLN A 71 -11.34 -28.43 -10.48
CA GLN A 71 -10.20 -29.06 -11.14
C GLN A 71 -8.91 -28.97 -10.31
N PHE A 72 -8.72 -27.89 -9.55
CA PHE A 72 -7.48 -27.60 -8.83
C PHE A 72 -7.76 -27.08 -7.44
N GLU A 73 -6.92 -27.49 -6.49
CA GLU A 73 -6.83 -26.84 -5.19
C GLU A 73 -5.99 -25.57 -5.25
N TRP A 74 -4.80 -25.65 -5.91
CA TRP A 74 -3.91 -24.53 -6.15
C TRP A 74 -3.31 -24.59 -7.56
N ILE A 75 -3.15 -23.43 -8.17
CA ILE A 75 -2.33 -23.24 -9.37
C ILE A 75 -1.01 -22.60 -8.92
N ASN A 76 0.09 -23.34 -9.06
CA ASN A 76 1.40 -22.94 -8.58
C ASN A 76 2.14 -22.06 -9.60
N GLN A 77 2.11 -22.44 -10.88
CA GLN A 77 2.79 -21.74 -11.96
C GLN A 77 1.96 -21.77 -13.25
N ILE A 78 2.09 -20.72 -14.05
CA ILE A 78 1.40 -20.56 -15.32
C ILE A 78 2.43 -20.19 -16.38
N CYS A 79 2.37 -20.85 -17.53
CA CYS A 79 3.25 -20.56 -18.66
C CYS A 79 2.51 -20.68 -19.99
N ALA A 80 2.68 -19.69 -20.87
CA ALA A 80 2.19 -19.79 -22.26
C ALA A 80 3.33 -20.20 -23.20
N ALA A 81 3.15 -21.34 -23.89
CA ALA A 81 4.04 -21.80 -24.95
C ALA A 81 3.28 -21.86 -26.28
N GLY A 82 3.55 -20.95 -27.18
CA GLY A 82 2.73 -20.73 -28.37
C GLY A 82 1.28 -20.37 -27.98
N ASN A 83 0.30 -21.08 -28.55
CA ASN A 83 -1.13 -20.86 -28.23
C ASN A 83 -1.65 -21.81 -27.13
N SER A 84 -0.77 -22.50 -26.42
CA SER A 84 -1.14 -23.40 -25.34
C SER A 84 -0.75 -22.77 -23.99
N VAL A 85 -1.58 -22.99 -22.97
CA VAL A 85 -1.29 -22.62 -21.59
C VAL A 85 -1.00 -23.90 -20.79
N TYR A 86 0.08 -23.87 -20.04
CA TYR A 86 0.50 -24.95 -19.15
C TYR A 86 0.43 -24.47 -17.72
N LEU A 87 -0.01 -25.38 -16.84
CA LEU A 87 -0.15 -25.13 -15.41
C LEU A 87 0.65 -26.17 -14.63
N SER A 88 1.49 -25.72 -13.70
CA SER A 88 1.85 -26.55 -12.55
C SER A 88 0.81 -26.33 -11.49
N ALA A 89 0.11 -27.37 -11.06
CA ALA A 89 -1.01 -27.25 -10.16
C ALA A 89 -1.15 -28.46 -9.24
N SER A 90 -1.75 -28.22 -8.07
CA SER A 90 -2.06 -29.24 -7.08
C SER A 90 -3.52 -29.65 -7.22
N ILE A 91 -3.77 -30.95 -7.28
CA ILE A 91 -5.10 -31.54 -7.29
C ILE A 91 -5.33 -32.31 -5.99
N LEU A 92 -6.61 -32.47 -5.65
CA LEU A 92 -7.01 -33.30 -4.52
C LEU A 92 -6.61 -34.76 -4.75
N GLY A 93 -5.86 -35.30 -3.83
CA GLY A 93 -5.44 -36.71 -3.84
C GLY A 93 -6.40 -37.61 -3.07
N GLU A 94 -5.87 -38.69 -2.55
CA GLU A 94 -6.65 -39.63 -1.74
C GLU A 94 -6.85 -39.10 -0.32
N GLU A 95 -8.01 -39.41 0.27
CA GLU A 95 -8.30 -39.14 1.68
C GLU A 95 -7.42 -40.10 2.54
N VAL A 96 -6.60 -39.51 3.41
CA VAL A 96 -5.69 -40.22 4.32
C VAL A 96 -6.21 -40.06 5.74
N THR A 97 -6.31 -41.20 6.45
CA THR A 97 -6.67 -41.22 7.87
C THR A 97 -5.45 -41.67 8.67
N GLU A 98 -4.99 -40.80 9.55
CA GLU A 98 -3.86 -41.04 10.45
C GLU A 98 -4.32 -41.00 11.90
N THR A 99 -3.69 -41.77 12.74
CA THR A 99 -3.92 -41.71 14.18
C THR A 99 -2.63 -41.20 14.82
N ASP A 100 -2.74 -40.12 15.54
CA ASP A 100 -1.65 -39.56 16.35
C ASP A 100 -1.26 -40.60 17.41
N GLU A 101 -0.06 -41.10 17.35
CA GLU A 101 0.42 -42.19 18.26
C GLU A 101 0.58 -41.71 19.71
N VAL A 102 0.64 -40.36 19.93
CA VAL A 102 0.84 -39.74 21.25
C VAL A 102 -0.48 -39.44 21.92
N THR A 103 -1.42 -38.80 21.19
CA THR A 103 -2.73 -38.44 21.71
C THR A 103 -3.76 -39.54 21.54
N GLY A 104 -3.57 -40.44 20.58
CA GLY A 104 -4.54 -41.46 20.20
C GLY A 104 -5.71 -40.92 19.38
N GLU A 105 -5.71 -39.68 19.02
CA GLU A 105 -6.73 -39.03 18.19
C GLU A 105 -6.54 -39.41 16.71
N THR A 106 -7.64 -39.66 16.03
CA THR A 106 -7.63 -39.99 14.61
C THR A 106 -8.14 -38.78 13.82
N TYR A 107 -7.33 -38.27 12.93
CA TYR A 107 -7.69 -37.18 12.01
C TYR A 107 -7.64 -37.66 10.57
N THR A 108 -8.52 -37.13 9.78
CA THR A 108 -8.64 -37.43 8.35
C THR A 108 -8.37 -36.17 7.56
N TYR A 109 -7.47 -36.22 6.61
CA TYR A 109 -7.16 -35.11 5.72
C TYR A 109 -7.05 -35.59 4.28
N ASN A 110 -7.23 -34.70 3.34
CA ASN A 110 -6.95 -34.99 1.95
C ASN A 110 -5.47 -34.79 1.65
N ASN A 111 -4.85 -35.76 1.01
CA ASN A 111 -3.51 -35.59 0.45
C ASN A 111 -3.60 -34.77 -0.84
N TYR A 112 -2.55 -34.08 -1.19
CA TYR A 112 -2.44 -33.27 -2.40
C TYR A 112 -1.38 -33.83 -3.32
N ARG A 113 -1.60 -33.73 -4.61
CA ARG A 113 -0.64 -34.20 -5.62
C ARG A 113 -0.44 -33.10 -6.67
N ASP A 114 0.82 -32.76 -6.87
CA ASP A 114 1.22 -31.81 -7.90
C ASP A 114 1.37 -32.50 -9.26
N GLY A 115 1.04 -31.77 -10.31
CA GLY A 115 1.14 -32.22 -11.68
C GLY A 115 1.37 -31.10 -12.69
N LEU A 116 1.70 -31.47 -13.91
CA LEU A 116 1.79 -30.59 -15.04
C LEU A 116 0.57 -30.80 -15.95
N PHE A 117 -0.15 -29.73 -16.25
CA PHE A 117 -1.38 -29.77 -17.00
C PHE A 117 -1.30 -28.88 -18.24
N ARG A 118 -1.98 -29.29 -19.29
CA ARG A 118 -2.24 -28.44 -20.47
C ARG A 118 -3.71 -28.04 -20.49
N LEU A 119 -3.98 -26.75 -20.62
CA LEU A 119 -5.32 -26.20 -20.61
C LEU A 119 -5.92 -26.13 -22.01
N ASP A 120 -7.18 -26.57 -22.17
CA ASP A 120 -7.99 -26.28 -23.32
C ASP A 120 -8.62 -24.89 -23.18
N MET A 121 -8.25 -23.99 -24.06
CA MET A 121 -8.65 -22.58 -23.99
C MET A 121 -10.13 -22.34 -24.31
N GLU A 122 -10.79 -23.28 -25.05
CA GLU A 122 -12.19 -23.14 -25.39
C GLU A 122 -13.11 -23.65 -24.28
N THR A 123 -12.74 -24.79 -23.67
CA THR A 123 -13.56 -25.46 -22.66
C THR A 123 -13.17 -25.04 -21.23
N GLY A 124 -11.91 -24.68 -20.97
CA GLY A 124 -11.36 -24.49 -19.64
C GLY A 124 -10.97 -25.80 -18.97
N GLU A 125 -11.09 -26.95 -19.66
CA GLU A 125 -10.69 -28.23 -19.14
C GLU A 125 -9.16 -28.41 -19.20
N ALA A 126 -8.58 -28.89 -18.12
CA ALA A 126 -7.16 -29.22 -18.01
C ALA A 126 -6.93 -30.72 -18.25
N THR A 127 -5.92 -31.00 -19.06
CA THR A 127 -5.48 -32.38 -19.30
C THR A 127 -4.10 -32.57 -18.67
N GLU A 128 -3.97 -33.54 -17.77
CA GLU A 128 -2.69 -33.88 -17.15
C GLU A 128 -1.73 -34.46 -18.20
N LEU A 129 -0.46 -34.05 -18.11
CA LEU A 129 0.61 -34.57 -18.95
C LEU A 129 1.26 -35.76 -18.24
N GLU A 130 0.69 -36.95 -18.42
CA GLU A 130 1.05 -38.17 -17.72
C GLU A 130 2.54 -38.60 -17.92
N ASN A 131 3.20 -38.07 -18.96
CA ASN A 131 4.62 -38.32 -19.22
C ASN A 131 5.57 -37.51 -18.29
N PHE A 132 5.02 -36.47 -17.62
CA PHE A 132 5.76 -35.69 -16.64
C PHE A 132 5.65 -36.39 -15.27
N VAL A 133 6.77 -36.75 -14.71
CA VAL A 133 6.84 -37.45 -13.42
C VAL A 133 7.69 -36.61 -12.48
N MET A 134 7.09 -36.22 -11.37
CA MET A 134 7.81 -35.58 -10.26
C MET A 134 8.74 -36.56 -9.56
N PRO A 135 9.90 -36.13 -9.02
CA PRO A 135 10.74 -37.00 -8.19
C PRO A 135 9.99 -37.55 -6.98
N GLU A 136 10.13 -38.84 -6.72
CA GLU A 136 9.49 -39.49 -5.57
C GLU A 136 10.28 -39.27 -4.28
N ILE A 137 9.56 -39.01 -3.17
CA ILE A 137 10.17 -38.92 -1.85
C ILE A 137 10.54 -40.33 -1.39
N PRO A 138 11.80 -40.60 -0.95
CA PRO A 138 12.22 -41.91 -0.47
C PRO A 138 11.44 -42.37 0.74
N GLU A 139 11.23 -43.68 0.86
CA GLU A 139 10.54 -44.31 1.99
C GLU A 139 11.19 -43.90 3.34
N GLY A 140 10.39 -43.46 4.29
CA GLY A 140 10.84 -42.99 5.61
C GLY A 140 11.38 -41.56 5.65
N TRP A 141 11.26 -40.80 4.56
CA TRP A 141 11.52 -39.38 4.50
C TRP A 141 10.23 -38.61 4.25
N GLN A 142 10.21 -37.38 4.75
CA GLN A 142 9.23 -36.36 4.40
C GLN A 142 9.88 -35.38 3.43
N GLY A 143 9.12 -34.54 2.78
CA GLY A 143 9.64 -33.53 1.87
C GLY A 143 8.67 -33.21 0.75
N GLY A 144 9.17 -32.60 -0.29
CA GLY A 144 8.36 -32.16 -1.43
C GLY A 144 9.18 -31.89 -2.68
N THR A 145 8.42 -31.69 -3.74
CA THR A 145 8.93 -31.23 -5.01
C THR A 145 8.13 -29.99 -5.40
N ASN A 146 8.78 -28.83 -5.49
CA ASN A 146 8.16 -27.57 -5.81
C ASN A 146 8.59 -27.09 -7.20
N VAL A 147 7.64 -26.72 -8.04
CA VAL A 147 7.90 -25.99 -9.28
C VAL A 147 7.89 -24.51 -8.98
N TYR A 148 9.06 -23.88 -8.95
CA TYR A 148 9.22 -22.48 -8.56
C TYR A 148 8.98 -21.51 -9.73
N HIS A 149 9.34 -21.91 -10.94
CA HIS A 149 9.21 -21.08 -12.11
C HIS A 149 9.13 -21.90 -13.40
N MET A 150 8.39 -21.42 -14.39
CA MET A 150 8.27 -22.00 -15.72
C MET A 150 8.52 -20.96 -16.80
N GLN A 151 9.29 -21.32 -17.82
CA GLN A 151 9.56 -20.47 -18.99
C GLN A 151 9.30 -21.27 -20.27
N ALA A 152 8.59 -20.66 -21.23
CA ALA A 152 8.44 -21.22 -22.55
C ALA A 152 9.73 -21.07 -23.37
N ALA A 153 10.11 -22.11 -24.09
CA ALA A 153 11.13 -22.01 -25.10
C ALA A 153 10.53 -21.63 -26.48
N PRO A 154 11.29 -21.02 -27.39
CA PRO A 154 10.80 -20.61 -28.71
C PRO A 154 10.26 -21.75 -29.57
N ASP A 155 10.68 -22.98 -29.33
CA ASP A 155 10.24 -24.18 -30.04
C ASP A 155 8.92 -24.80 -29.50
N GLY A 156 8.33 -24.19 -28.46
CA GLY A 156 7.10 -24.64 -27.82
C GLY A 156 7.31 -25.68 -26.71
N THR A 157 8.56 -25.94 -26.31
CA THR A 157 8.89 -26.74 -25.13
C THR A 157 8.91 -25.85 -23.88
N LEU A 158 9.07 -26.45 -22.70
CA LEU A 158 9.06 -25.78 -21.42
C LEU A 158 10.37 -25.99 -20.67
N TRP A 159 10.85 -24.93 -20.05
CA TRP A 159 11.85 -25.00 -18.98
C TRP A 159 11.15 -24.85 -17.64
N MET A 160 11.52 -25.69 -16.67
CA MET A 160 10.92 -25.72 -15.35
C MET A 160 11.99 -25.78 -14.26
N LEU A 161 12.00 -24.83 -13.35
CA LEU A 161 12.82 -24.88 -12.14
C LEU A 161 12.09 -25.72 -11.08
N VAL A 162 12.71 -26.81 -10.69
CA VAL A 162 12.16 -27.75 -9.72
C VAL A 162 13.14 -27.89 -8.55
N ASN A 163 12.65 -27.63 -7.35
CA ASN A 163 13.39 -27.89 -6.13
C ASN A 163 12.80 -29.11 -5.43
N PHE A 164 13.66 -30.07 -5.23
CA PHE A 164 13.38 -31.32 -4.48
C PHE A 164 14.08 -31.22 -3.13
N TYR A 165 13.38 -31.50 -2.04
CA TYR A 165 13.94 -31.55 -0.71
C TYR A 165 13.32 -32.66 0.11
N THR A 166 14.13 -33.24 1.02
CA THR A 166 13.69 -34.26 1.96
C THR A 166 14.19 -33.97 3.35
N TYR A 167 13.43 -34.36 4.34
CA TYR A 167 13.78 -34.28 5.75
C TYR A 167 13.09 -35.39 6.53
N ARG A 168 13.52 -35.61 7.76
CA ARG A 168 12.83 -36.48 8.71
C ARG A 168 13.12 -36.06 10.14
N TYR A 169 12.27 -36.49 11.03
CA TYR A 169 12.50 -36.35 12.47
C TYR A 169 12.89 -37.70 13.03
N ASN A 170 14.14 -37.84 13.55
CA ASN A 170 14.64 -39.03 14.17
C ASN A 170 14.32 -39.06 15.67
N VAL A 171 13.02 -38.97 15.99
CA VAL A 171 12.51 -38.90 17.35
C VAL A 171 12.90 -40.19 18.10
N PRO A 172 13.54 -40.16 19.27
CA PRO A 172 13.90 -41.35 20.03
C PRO A 172 12.67 -42.05 20.62
N GLU A 173 12.77 -43.35 20.87
CA GLU A 173 11.66 -44.14 21.45
C GLU A 173 11.18 -43.64 22.84
N ASP A 174 12.01 -42.88 23.55
CA ASP A 174 11.72 -42.32 24.87
C ASP A 174 11.38 -40.78 24.82
N PHE A 175 11.00 -40.30 23.64
CA PHE A 175 10.55 -38.91 23.44
C PHE A 175 9.33 -38.58 24.28
N ASP A 176 9.40 -37.47 25.02
CA ASP A 176 8.27 -36.94 25.78
C ASP A 176 7.90 -35.54 25.25
N PRO A 177 6.77 -35.38 24.54
CA PRO A 177 6.36 -34.09 23.97
C PRO A 177 6.01 -33.03 25.01
N ALA A 178 5.89 -33.41 26.31
CA ALA A 178 5.68 -32.44 27.37
C ALA A 178 6.97 -31.74 27.82
N THR A 179 8.13 -32.34 27.50
CA THR A 179 9.45 -31.86 27.96
C THR A 179 10.45 -31.62 26.84
N ASP A 180 10.16 -32.07 25.64
CA ASP A 180 11.04 -31.93 24.46
C ASP A 180 10.22 -31.64 23.22
N GLN A 181 10.84 -31.16 22.18
CA GLN A 181 10.18 -30.77 20.94
C GLN A 181 10.74 -31.57 19.76
N GLU A 182 9.85 -32.02 18.90
CA GLU A 182 10.18 -32.90 17.76
C GLU A 182 11.21 -32.25 16.81
N TYR A 183 11.20 -30.91 16.66
CA TYR A 183 12.16 -30.22 15.81
C TYR A 183 13.64 -30.38 16.24
N ASN A 184 13.91 -30.69 17.52
CA ASN A 184 15.28 -30.98 18.00
C ASN A 184 15.90 -32.22 17.34
N TYR A 185 15.06 -33.05 16.70
CA TYR A 185 15.47 -34.30 16.04
C TYR A 185 15.42 -34.23 14.51
N TYR A 186 15.32 -32.97 13.99
CA TYR A 186 15.31 -32.74 12.55
C TYR A 186 16.60 -33.18 11.89
N GLU A 187 16.47 -33.93 10.82
CA GLU A 187 17.55 -34.35 9.93
C GLU A 187 17.22 -33.89 8.51
N GLN A 188 18.04 -33.00 7.96
CA GLN A 188 17.93 -32.61 6.56
C GLN A 188 18.43 -33.74 5.67
N GLY A 189 17.66 -34.10 4.65
CA GLY A 189 18.00 -35.09 3.64
C GLY A 189 18.61 -34.46 2.39
N GLU A 190 18.18 -34.95 1.24
CA GLU A 190 18.59 -34.42 -0.05
C GLU A 190 17.88 -33.09 -0.34
N GLU A 191 18.65 -32.11 -0.79
CA GLU A 191 18.14 -30.85 -1.35
C GLU A 191 18.81 -30.67 -2.72
N LYS A 192 17.98 -30.49 -3.77
CA LYS A 192 18.45 -30.40 -5.15
C LYS A 192 17.60 -29.43 -5.95
N SER A 193 18.26 -28.46 -6.60
CA SER A 193 17.63 -27.63 -7.61
C SER A 193 18.00 -28.13 -9.00
N SER A 194 17.01 -28.49 -9.79
CA SER A 194 17.14 -28.94 -11.17
C SER A 194 16.37 -28.07 -12.12
N LEU A 195 16.95 -27.81 -13.29
CA LEU A 195 16.24 -27.20 -14.41
C LEU A 195 15.86 -28.30 -15.39
N LEU A 196 14.57 -28.53 -15.54
CA LEU A 196 14.01 -29.55 -16.43
C LEU A 196 13.63 -28.92 -17.76
N HIS A 197 14.08 -29.51 -18.88
CA HIS A 197 13.60 -29.20 -20.21
C HIS A 197 12.57 -30.24 -20.60
N VAL A 198 11.31 -29.82 -20.83
CA VAL A 198 10.13 -30.67 -20.96
C VAL A 198 9.46 -30.45 -22.31
N ALA A 199 9.16 -31.52 -23.01
CA ALA A 199 8.40 -31.45 -24.27
C ALA A 199 6.93 -31.12 -24.04
N ALA A 200 6.22 -30.70 -25.09
CA ALA A 200 4.80 -30.33 -25.02
C ALA A 200 3.85 -31.46 -24.55
N ASP A 201 4.29 -32.69 -24.56
CA ASP A 201 3.56 -33.86 -24.07
C ASP A 201 3.96 -34.29 -22.64
N GLY A 202 4.80 -33.49 -21.99
CA GLY A 202 5.30 -33.73 -20.62
C GLY A 202 6.55 -34.60 -20.54
N SER A 203 7.05 -35.15 -21.65
CA SER A 203 8.25 -35.98 -21.61
C SER A 203 9.52 -35.16 -21.34
N LEU A 204 10.42 -35.69 -20.47
CA LEU A 204 11.68 -35.04 -20.13
C LEU A 204 12.65 -35.11 -21.34
N ILE A 205 13.10 -33.97 -21.82
CA ILE A 205 14.12 -33.83 -22.86
C ILE A 205 15.52 -33.84 -22.23
N ALA A 206 15.69 -33.01 -21.19
CA ALA A 206 16.96 -32.89 -20.47
C ALA A 206 16.74 -32.43 -19.02
N GLU A 207 17.67 -32.79 -18.17
CA GLU A 207 17.78 -32.25 -16.79
C GLU A 207 19.16 -31.64 -16.63
N LEU A 208 19.21 -30.39 -16.21
CA LEU A 208 20.43 -29.69 -15.86
C LEU A 208 20.49 -29.50 -14.35
N ASN A 209 21.53 -29.99 -13.73
CA ASN A 209 21.83 -29.69 -12.35
C ASN A 209 22.43 -28.28 -12.26
N ILE A 210 21.73 -27.36 -11.61
CA ILE A 210 22.11 -25.96 -11.43
C ILE A 210 22.45 -25.63 -9.98
N GLN A 211 23.00 -26.61 -9.24
CA GLN A 211 23.47 -26.39 -7.87
C GLN A 211 24.60 -25.36 -7.86
N PRO A 212 24.46 -24.24 -7.13
CA PRO A 212 25.53 -23.24 -7.05
C PRO A 212 26.75 -23.75 -6.29
N GLU A 213 27.93 -23.39 -6.75
CA GLU A 213 29.18 -23.53 -5.96
C GLU A 213 29.20 -22.40 -4.92
N ARG A 214 28.98 -22.73 -3.63
CA ARG A 214 28.91 -21.76 -2.52
C ARG A 214 30.07 -21.94 -1.54
N SER A 215 30.58 -20.83 -0.96
CA SER A 215 31.49 -20.87 0.19
C SER A 215 30.77 -21.30 1.48
N GLU A 216 31.53 -21.65 2.52
CA GLU A 216 30.95 -22.03 3.83
C GLU A 216 30.12 -20.87 4.44
N GLU A 217 30.43 -19.61 4.18
CA GLU A 217 29.71 -18.43 4.62
C GLU A 217 28.39 -18.22 3.86
N GLN A 218 28.26 -18.78 2.65
CA GLN A 218 27.10 -18.67 1.77
C GLN A 218 26.15 -19.87 1.89
N GLN A 219 26.46 -20.85 2.70
CA GLN A 219 25.67 -22.10 2.80
C GLN A 219 24.33 -21.94 3.51
N TYR A 220 24.14 -20.87 4.26
CA TYR A 220 23.03 -20.80 5.21
C TYR A 220 21.67 -20.46 4.60
N TYR A 221 21.58 -19.95 3.40
CA TYR A 221 20.27 -19.56 2.84
C TYR A 221 20.29 -19.66 1.32
N ASN A 222 19.24 -20.11 0.76
CA ASN A 222 18.72 -19.78 -0.55
C ASN A 222 18.72 -20.93 -1.54
N SER A 223 17.54 -21.53 -1.63
CA SER A 223 17.13 -22.24 -2.83
C SER A 223 17.02 -21.25 -3.99
N ILE A 224 17.45 -21.66 -5.17
CA ILE A 224 17.17 -20.91 -6.40
C ILE A 224 15.66 -20.81 -6.55
N SER A 225 15.15 -19.58 -6.73
CA SER A 225 13.71 -19.29 -6.82
C SER A 225 13.25 -18.86 -8.20
N THR A 226 14.17 -18.41 -9.06
CA THR A 226 13.88 -17.95 -10.42
C THR A 226 14.99 -18.28 -11.39
N PHE A 227 14.68 -18.27 -12.68
CA PHE A 227 15.68 -18.46 -13.73
C PHE A 227 15.26 -17.79 -15.04
N CYS A 228 16.22 -17.58 -15.93
CA CYS A 228 16.02 -17.30 -17.35
C CYS A 228 16.95 -18.17 -18.19
N VAL A 229 16.53 -18.51 -19.39
CA VAL A 229 17.37 -19.23 -20.37
C VAL A 229 17.44 -18.40 -21.64
N ASP A 230 18.68 -18.10 -22.11
CA ASP A 230 18.90 -17.39 -23.35
C ASP A 230 18.85 -18.32 -24.59
N THR A 231 18.91 -17.74 -25.81
CA THR A 231 18.85 -18.55 -27.04
C THR A 231 20.08 -19.41 -27.26
N ALA A 232 21.21 -19.14 -26.56
CA ALA A 232 22.40 -19.98 -26.58
C ALA A 232 22.29 -21.17 -25.60
N GLY A 233 21.29 -21.19 -24.77
CA GLY A 233 21.04 -22.18 -23.72
C GLY A 233 21.81 -21.91 -22.44
N ASN A 234 22.38 -20.71 -22.22
CA ASN A 234 22.93 -20.35 -20.94
C ASN A 234 21.80 -20.12 -19.94
N VAL A 235 22.00 -20.55 -18.70
CA VAL A 235 21.03 -20.46 -17.63
C VAL A 235 21.49 -19.39 -16.62
N TYR A 236 20.62 -18.48 -16.33
CA TYR A 236 20.76 -17.48 -15.27
C TYR A 236 19.78 -17.87 -14.17
N ALA A 237 20.29 -18.19 -13.00
CA ALA A 237 19.48 -18.68 -11.89
C ALA A 237 19.68 -17.79 -10.68
N GLY A 238 18.61 -17.31 -10.08
CA GLY A 238 18.62 -16.32 -9.01
C GLY A 238 18.08 -16.88 -7.69
N ASP A 239 18.74 -16.50 -6.61
CA ASP A 239 18.16 -16.44 -5.29
C ASP A 239 17.94 -14.95 -4.91
N TRP A 240 17.58 -14.63 -3.67
CA TRP A 240 17.33 -13.24 -3.27
C TRP A 240 18.61 -12.40 -3.18
N GLN A 241 19.81 -13.01 -3.19
CA GLN A 241 21.08 -12.35 -2.95
C GLN A 241 22.06 -12.45 -4.13
N TYR A 242 22.01 -13.56 -4.89
CA TYR A 242 22.96 -13.86 -5.96
C TYR A 242 22.27 -14.25 -7.26
N VAL A 243 22.92 -13.93 -8.38
CA VAL A 243 22.63 -14.54 -9.68
C VAL A 243 23.80 -15.41 -10.11
N TYR A 244 23.51 -16.69 -10.35
CA TYR A 244 24.45 -17.70 -10.83
C TYR A 244 24.26 -17.89 -12.33
N VAL A 245 25.35 -17.89 -13.08
CA VAL A 245 25.30 -18.09 -14.53
C VAL A 245 25.94 -19.40 -14.89
N PHE A 246 25.18 -20.24 -15.61
CA PHE A 246 25.62 -21.57 -16.06
C PHE A 246 25.64 -21.60 -17.59
N ASP A 247 26.53 -22.46 -18.17
CA ASP A 247 26.48 -22.77 -19.60
C ASP A 247 25.35 -23.79 -19.91
N ALA A 248 25.11 -24.05 -21.18
CA ALA A 248 24.07 -24.99 -21.65
C ALA A 248 24.28 -26.47 -21.17
N THR A 249 25.39 -26.77 -20.52
CA THR A 249 25.66 -28.10 -19.91
C THR A 249 25.38 -28.12 -18.42
N GLY A 250 25.00 -26.99 -17.81
CA GLY A 250 24.78 -26.83 -16.36
C GLY A 250 26.07 -26.57 -15.58
N LYS A 251 27.19 -26.22 -16.25
CA LYS A 251 28.40 -25.82 -15.55
C LYS A 251 28.37 -24.35 -15.19
N GLN A 252 28.59 -24.04 -13.93
CA GLN A 252 28.67 -22.65 -13.46
C GLN A 252 29.85 -21.92 -14.12
N LEU A 253 29.57 -20.76 -14.69
CA LEU A 253 30.54 -19.87 -15.33
C LEU A 253 31.03 -18.81 -14.34
N PHE A 254 30.10 -18.14 -13.65
CA PHE A 254 30.36 -17.13 -12.62
C PHE A 254 29.12 -16.88 -11.77
N MET A 255 29.26 -16.00 -10.78
CA MET A 255 28.21 -15.56 -9.87
C MET A 255 28.30 -14.03 -9.71
N LEU A 256 27.17 -13.37 -9.59
CA LEU A 256 27.05 -11.93 -9.30
C LEU A 256 26.37 -11.72 -7.96
N ASP A 257 26.90 -10.81 -7.15
CA ASP A 257 26.33 -10.40 -5.87
C ASP A 257 25.32 -9.28 -6.09
N CYS A 258 24.08 -9.50 -5.64
CA CYS A 258 22.97 -8.55 -5.73
C CYS A 258 22.53 -8.06 -4.34
N SER A 259 23.27 -8.42 -3.27
CA SER A 259 22.87 -8.18 -1.87
C SER A 259 22.72 -6.70 -1.51
N GLU A 260 23.48 -5.81 -2.15
CA GLU A 260 23.41 -4.37 -1.87
C GLU A 260 22.16 -3.71 -2.47
N ASN A 261 21.66 -4.25 -3.58
CA ASN A 261 20.60 -3.60 -4.34
C ASN A 261 19.27 -4.38 -4.31
N GLY A 262 19.30 -5.69 -4.01
CA GLY A 262 18.18 -6.58 -4.25
C GLY A 262 17.77 -6.56 -5.72
N GLY A 263 17.01 -7.49 -6.22
CA GLY A 263 16.54 -7.39 -7.60
C GLY A 263 15.83 -8.65 -8.06
N SER A 264 14.92 -8.47 -9.01
CA SER A 264 14.23 -9.57 -9.67
C SER A 264 14.93 -9.91 -10.97
N LEU A 265 15.34 -11.16 -11.12
CA LEU A 265 15.88 -11.66 -12.38
C LEU A 265 14.77 -11.59 -13.45
N CYS A 266 15.06 -10.97 -14.57
CA CYS A 266 14.12 -10.88 -15.68
C CYS A 266 14.84 -10.90 -17.03
N GLN A 267 14.08 -11.27 -18.06
CA GLN A 267 14.55 -11.29 -19.45
C GLN A 267 13.81 -10.22 -20.24
N MET A 268 14.55 -9.36 -20.91
CA MET A 268 14.00 -8.49 -21.94
C MET A 268 13.68 -9.30 -23.19
N ASN A 269 13.38 -8.64 -24.28
CA ASN A 269 13.25 -9.35 -25.54
C ASN A 269 14.54 -10.14 -25.86
N SER A 270 14.39 -11.26 -26.55
CA SER A 270 15.48 -12.11 -27.05
C SER A 270 16.50 -12.60 -25.99
N ASP A 271 17.76 -12.15 -26.08
CA ASP A 271 18.92 -12.73 -25.39
C ASP A 271 19.44 -11.90 -24.21
N THR A 272 18.77 -10.78 -23.88
CA THR A 272 19.20 -9.89 -22.82
C THR A 272 18.55 -10.28 -21.50
N VAL A 273 19.36 -10.85 -20.60
CA VAL A 273 18.96 -11.21 -19.23
C VAL A 273 19.65 -10.26 -18.25
N GLY A 274 18.98 -9.90 -17.17
CA GLY A 274 19.52 -9.01 -16.16
C GLY A 274 18.65 -8.99 -14.91
N ILE A 275 18.92 -8.05 -14.01
CA ILE A 275 18.09 -7.81 -12.83
C ILE A 275 17.39 -6.46 -12.93
N ALA A 276 16.12 -6.44 -12.54
CA ALA A 276 15.39 -5.22 -12.27
C ALA A 276 15.55 -4.87 -10.79
N THR A 277 16.11 -3.72 -10.48
CA THR A 277 16.46 -3.32 -9.12
C THR A 277 16.26 -1.82 -8.90
N TYR A 278 16.20 -1.38 -7.65
CA TYR A 278 16.19 0.03 -7.29
C TYR A 278 17.63 0.51 -7.01
N VAL A 279 18.08 1.52 -7.74
CA VAL A 279 19.41 2.11 -7.57
C VAL A 279 19.26 3.53 -7.02
N TYR A 280 19.94 3.81 -5.90
CA TYR A 280 20.02 5.14 -5.31
C TYR A 280 21.36 5.79 -5.63
N ASP A 281 21.33 7.01 -6.17
CA ASP A 281 22.54 7.81 -6.45
C ASP A 281 22.72 8.84 -5.33
N GLU A 282 23.68 8.59 -4.44
CA GLU A 282 24.00 9.49 -3.33
C GLU A 282 24.46 10.89 -3.77
N ALA A 283 25.05 11.01 -4.97
CA ALA A 283 25.58 12.28 -5.46
C ALA A 283 24.45 13.23 -5.92
N THR A 284 23.38 12.69 -6.46
CA THR A 284 22.19 13.43 -6.90
C THR A 284 21.07 13.40 -5.89
N GLN A 285 21.16 12.53 -4.89
CA GLN A 285 20.09 12.22 -3.92
C GLN A 285 18.77 11.78 -4.61
N THR A 286 18.89 11.11 -5.74
CA THR A 286 17.77 10.56 -6.49
C THR A 286 17.91 9.05 -6.63
N GLY A 287 16.79 8.33 -6.63
CA GLY A 287 16.78 6.90 -6.84
C GLY A 287 15.68 6.50 -7.81
N GLY A 288 15.86 5.36 -8.47
CA GLY A 288 14.85 4.86 -9.39
C GLY A 288 15.12 3.44 -9.83
N GLN A 289 14.10 2.84 -10.42
CA GLN A 289 14.22 1.48 -10.93
C GLN A 289 15.12 1.42 -12.16
N ARG A 290 15.99 0.41 -12.20
CA ARG A 290 16.94 0.15 -13.28
C ARG A 290 16.91 -1.33 -13.64
N PHE A 291 17.14 -1.60 -14.90
CA PHE A 291 17.53 -2.92 -15.39
C PHE A 291 19.04 -2.94 -15.56
N LEU A 292 19.70 -3.90 -14.93
CA LEU A 292 21.14 -4.14 -15.02
C LEU A 292 21.35 -5.39 -15.87
N PRO A 293 21.69 -5.26 -17.17
CA PRO A 293 21.93 -6.42 -18.01
C PRO A 293 23.20 -7.17 -17.56
N ILE A 294 23.19 -8.51 -17.68
CA ILE A 294 24.34 -9.34 -17.37
C ILE A 294 25.19 -9.54 -18.62
N ASP A 295 26.45 -9.13 -18.57
CA ASP A 295 27.39 -9.29 -19.68
C ASP A 295 28.27 -10.53 -19.46
N LEU A 296 28.06 -11.54 -20.29
CA LEU A 296 28.83 -12.80 -20.26
C LEU A 296 30.33 -12.59 -20.57
N ALA A 297 30.70 -11.56 -21.30
CA ALA A 297 32.10 -11.32 -21.69
C ALA A 297 32.90 -10.68 -20.56
N THR A 298 32.31 -9.75 -19.84
CA THR A 298 32.94 -9.10 -18.68
C THR A 298 32.68 -9.86 -17.38
N GLN A 299 31.70 -10.74 -17.35
CA GLN A 299 31.20 -11.45 -16.16
C GLN A 299 30.77 -10.48 -15.04
N ASP A 300 30.08 -9.42 -15.44
CA ASP A 300 29.62 -8.35 -14.56
C ASP A 300 28.30 -7.75 -15.09
N PHE A 301 27.72 -6.81 -14.32
CA PHE A 301 26.59 -6.04 -14.80
C PHE A 301 27.04 -5.02 -15.86
N GLY A 302 26.21 -4.86 -16.89
CA GLY A 302 26.38 -3.85 -17.92
C GLY A 302 25.87 -2.46 -17.50
N GLU A 303 25.76 -1.56 -18.49
CA GLU A 303 25.23 -0.21 -18.24
C GLU A 303 23.77 -0.26 -17.82
N ALA A 304 23.43 0.46 -16.74
CA ALA A 304 22.11 0.51 -16.17
C ALA A 304 21.09 1.18 -17.13
N ILE A 305 19.95 0.53 -17.35
CA ILE A 305 18.86 1.03 -18.20
C ILE A 305 17.72 1.48 -17.29
N LYS A 306 17.19 2.68 -17.52
CA LYS A 306 16.09 3.23 -16.73
C LYS A 306 14.81 2.40 -16.96
N LEU A 307 14.11 2.10 -15.86
CA LEU A 307 12.79 1.47 -15.86
C LEU A 307 11.75 2.44 -15.29
N PRO A 308 10.45 2.23 -15.57
CA PRO A 308 9.37 2.97 -14.93
C PRO A 308 9.35 2.78 -13.41
N GLN A 309 8.87 3.77 -12.69
CA GLN A 309 8.63 3.69 -11.24
C GLN A 309 7.52 2.68 -10.94
N ASN A 310 7.66 1.99 -9.80
CA ASN A 310 6.68 1.01 -9.32
C ASN A 310 6.39 -0.15 -10.29
N ALA A 311 7.33 -0.43 -11.21
CA ALA A 311 7.23 -1.58 -12.10
C ALA A 311 7.67 -2.86 -11.38
N TYR A 312 6.92 -3.92 -11.53
CA TYR A 312 7.21 -5.25 -10.99
C TYR A 312 6.70 -6.33 -11.96
N ASN A 313 7.01 -7.61 -11.71
CA ASN A 313 6.60 -8.73 -12.57
C ASN A 313 6.91 -8.48 -14.05
N PHE A 314 8.19 -8.50 -14.38
CA PHE A 314 8.64 -8.21 -15.73
C PHE A 314 8.48 -9.42 -16.67
N PHE A 315 7.99 -9.17 -17.88
CA PHE A 315 7.81 -10.18 -18.92
C PHE A 315 8.57 -9.76 -20.19
N PRO A 316 9.10 -10.73 -20.96
CA PRO A 316 9.70 -10.44 -22.24
C PRO A 316 8.79 -9.64 -23.15
N GLY A 317 9.37 -8.72 -23.91
CA GLY A 317 8.67 -7.94 -24.91
C GLY A 317 8.32 -8.71 -26.19
N ASP A 318 7.75 -7.99 -27.14
CA ASP A 318 7.36 -8.48 -28.45
C ASP A 318 7.78 -7.50 -29.55
N ASP A 319 7.15 -7.56 -30.73
CA ASP A 319 7.41 -6.64 -31.83
C ASP A 319 6.91 -5.19 -31.57
N VAL A 320 6.17 -4.96 -30.49
CA VAL A 320 5.54 -3.66 -30.14
C VAL A 320 6.23 -2.97 -28.99
N TYR A 321 6.59 -3.72 -27.94
CA TYR A 321 7.26 -3.22 -26.74
C TYR A 321 8.48 -4.06 -26.43
N ASP A 322 9.51 -3.41 -25.89
CA ASP A 322 10.73 -4.10 -25.45
C ASP A 322 10.52 -4.93 -24.19
N LEU A 323 9.54 -4.52 -23.34
CA LEU A 323 9.26 -5.13 -22.04
C LEU A 323 7.78 -4.92 -21.67
N TYR A 324 7.19 -5.92 -21.02
CA TYR A 324 5.91 -5.79 -20.32
C TYR A 324 6.17 -5.85 -18.81
N PHE A 325 5.33 -5.17 -18.02
CA PHE A 325 5.42 -5.18 -16.56
C PHE A 325 4.07 -4.85 -15.92
N ASP A 326 3.94 -5.20 -14.65
CA ASP A 326 2.82 -4.78 -13.81
C ASP A 326 3.12 -3.43 -13.14
N ASN A 327 2.12 -2.56 -13.10
CA ASN A 327 2.13 -1.33 -12.32
C ASN A 327 0.71 -1.02 -11.84
N ASN A 328 0.55 -0.75 -10.53
CA ASN A 328 -0.73 -0.45 -9.90
C ASN A 328 -1.86 -1.45 -10.27
N GLY A 329 -1.50 -2.73 -10.40
CA GLY A 329 -2.42 -3.80 -10.76
C GLY A 329 -2.92 -3.74 -12.20
N ASN A 330 -2.13 -3.22 -13.15
CA ASN A 330 -2.43 -3.19 -14.58
C ASN A 330 -1.19 -3.63 -15.38
N ILE A 331 -1.38 -4.07 -16.62
CA ILE A 331 -0.26 -4.43 -17.51
C ILE A 331 0.12 -3.25 -18.38
N PHE A 332 1.40 -2.89 -18.35
CA PHE A 332 2.01 -1.86 -19.19
C PHE A 332 3.02 -2.45 -20.16
N GLY A 333 3.14 -1.85 -21.32
CA GLY A 333 4.25 -2.03 -22.26
C GLY A 333 5.22 -0.86 -22.17
N TYR A 334 6.52 -1.12 -22.32
CA TYR A 334 7.58 -0.13 -22.22
C TYR A 334 8.47 -0.16 -23.45
N ASP A 335 8.77 1.03 -23.96
CA ASP A 335 9.72 1.26 -25.06
C ASP A 335 11.00 1.84 -24.48
N LEU A 336 12.12 1.12 -24.61
CA LEU A 336 13.41 1.49 -24.04
C LEU A 336 14.07 2.66 -24.76
N GLU A 337 13.82 2.83 -26.08
CA GLU A 337 14.41 3.91 -26.86
C GLU A 337 13.78 5.26 -26.49
N THR A 338 12.47 5.30 -26.41
CA THR A 338 11.71 6.51 -26.07
C THR A 338 11.51 6.72 -24.58
N GLN A 339 11.77 5.69 -23.75
CA GLN A 339 11.50 5.67 -22.30
C GLN A 339 10.05 6.00 -21.97
N THR A 340 9.12 5.49 -22.77
CA THR A 340 7.68 5.69 -22.60
C THR A 340 6.98 4.40 -22.25
N GLN A 341 5.98 4.50 -21.34
CA GLN A 341 5.09 3.40 -21.00
C GLN A 341 3.70 3.64 -21.55
N GLU A 342 2.99 2.57 -21.83
CA GLU A 342 1.59 2.60 -22.28
C GLU A 342 0.80 1.50 -21.57
N LYS A 343 -0.36 1.83 -20.99
CA LYS A 343 -1.24 0.85 -20.35
C LYS A 343 -1.84 -0.07 -21.41
N VAL A 344 -1.55 -1.35 -21.36
CA VAL A 344 -1.99 -2.36 -22.34
C VAL A 344 -3.29 -3.01 -21.90
N VAL A 345 -3.37 -3.41 -20.63
CA VAL A 345 -4.56 -4.01 -19.99
C VAL A 345 -4.87 -3.27 -18.71
N ASP A 346 -6.11 -2.83 -18.57
CA ASP A 346 -6.68 -2.37 -17.31
C ASP A 346 -7.65 -3.44 -16.79
N TRP A 347 -7.33 -4.04 -15.64
CA TRP A 347 -8.11 -5.15 -15.09
C TRP A 347 -9.53 -4.73 -14.67
N ILE A 348 -9.69 -3.51 -14.14
CA ILE A 348 -11.00 -2.97 -13.74
C ILE A 348 -11.88 -2.77 -14.99
N GLU A 349 -11.31 -2.31 -16.10
CA GLU A 349 -12.03 -2.20 -17.36
C GLU A 349 -12.47 -3.55 -17.92
N CYS A 350 -11.77 -4.62 -17.52
CA CYS A 350 -12.12 -6.00 -17.87
C CYS A 350 -13.06 -6.68 -16.85
N ASP A 351 -13.58 -5.96 -15.87
CA ASP A 351 -14.39 -6.48 -14.75
C ASP A 351 -13.64 -7.52 -13.89
N ILE A 352 -12.32 -7.38 -13.74
CA ILE A 352 -11.46 -8.28 -12.98
C ILE A 352 -10.94 -7.57 -11.73
N ASN A 353 -11.13 -8.20 -10.56
CA ASN A 353 -10.45 -7.82 -9.35
C ASN A 353 -9.03 -8.39 -9.36
N SER A 354 -8.02 -7.52 -9.50
CA SER A 354 -6.62 -7.97 -9.52
C SER A 354 -6.12 -8.49 -8.18
N ASN A 355 -6.87 -8.29 -7.07
CA ASN A 355 -6.52 -8.86 -5.77
C ASN A 355 -6.68 -10.39 -5.74
N ASP A 356 -7.61 -10.90 -6.57
CA ASP A 356 -7.85 -12.34 -6.72
C ASP A 356 -6.86 -13.00 -7.71
N MET A 357 -5.95 -12.20 -8.30
CA MET A 357 -5.05 -12.67 -9.36
C MET A 357 -4.05 -13.69 -8.82
N ASN A 358 -4.17 -14.93 -9.25
CA ASN A 358 -3.21 -15.98 -8.98
C ASN A 358 -2.06 -16.02 -10.01
N GLY A 359 -2.30 -15.47 -11.19
CA GLY A 359 -1.31 -15.33 -12.25
C GLY A 359 -1.97 -15.17 -13.62
N TYR A 360 -1.18 -14.81 -14.61
CA TYR A 360 -1.64 -14.67 -15.98
C TYR A 360 -0.56 -14.98 -17.02
N ALA A 361 -0.95 -15.16 -18.25
CA ALA A 361 -0.06 -15.32 -19.40
C ALA A 361 -0.57 -14.52 -20.59
N ILE A 362 0.35 -13.90 -21.33
CA ILE A 362 0.07 -13.20 -22.58
C ILE A 362 0.36 -14.16 -23.75
N LEU A 363 -0.63 -14.40 -24.60
CA LEU A 363 -0.47 -15.27 -25.76
C LEU A 363 0.06 -14.48 -26.97
N PRO A 364 0.77 -15.13 -27.90
CA PRO A 364 1.31 -14.48 -29.11
C PRO A 364 0.24 -13.82 -29.99
N ASP A 365 -1.01 -14.28 -29.91
CA ASP A 365 -2.14 -13.68 -30.65
C ASP A 365 -2.76 -12.46 -29.94
N GLY A 366 -2.20 -12.05 -28.82
CA GLY A 366 -2.61 -10.89 -28.03
C GLY A 366 -3.76 -11.16 -27.06
N ARG A 367 -4.24 -12.41 -26.93
CA ARG A 367 -5.13 -12.78 -25.82
C ARG A 367 -4.34 -12.82 -24.52
N VAL A 368 -5.03 -12.52 -23.42
CA VAL A 368 -4.49 -12.71 -22.07
C VAL A 368 -5.34 -13.76 -21.37
N VAL A 369 -4.70 -14.70 -20.71
CA VAL A 369 -5.35 -15.72 -19.88
C VAL A 369 -4.94 -15.49 -18.45
N ALA A 370 -5.92 -15.24 -17.59
CA ALA A 370 -5.71 -14.99 -16.17
C ALA A 370 -6.43 -16.04 -15.33
N PHE A 371 -5.90 -16.29 -14.16
CA PHE A 371 -6.48 -17.17 -13.17
C PHE A 371 -6.74 -16.39 -11.90
N LEU A 372 -7.98 -16.42 -11.43
CA LEU A 372 -8.44 -15.70 -10.26
C LEU A 372 -8.80 -16.71 -9.18
N ARG A 373 -8.40 -16.45 -7.94
CA ARG A 373 -8.80 -17.22 -6.78
C ARG A 373 -9.41 -16.27 -5.75
N HIS A 374 -10.71 -16.37 -5.60
CA HIS A 374 -11.45 -15.58 -4.62
C HIS A 374 -11.74 -16.41 -3.37
N TRP A 375 -11.46 -15.85 -2.19
CA TRP A 375 -11.77 -16.44 -0.90
C TRP A 375 -13.02 -15.77 -0.30
N ASP A 376 -14.10 -16.52 -0.18
CA ASP A 376 -15.28 -16.07 0.55
C ASP A 376 -15.12 -16.40 2.03
N SER A 377 -14.80 -15.40 2.84
CA SER A 377 -14.58 -15.56 4.28
C SER A 377 -15.86 -15.91 5.04
N ALA A 378 -17.03 -15.58 4.52
CA ALA A 378 -18.32 -15.87 5.14
C ALA A 378 -18.76 -17.33 4.89
N ALA A 379 -18.47 -17.85 3.69
CA ALA A 379 -18.71 -19.25 3.34
C ALA A 379 -17.57 -20.19 3.79
N GLY A 380 -16.35 -19.67 3.98
CA GLY A 380 -15.15 -20.45 4.23
C GLY A 380 -14.70 -21.28 3.02
N GLU A 381 -15.03 -20.82 1.81
CA GLU A 381 -14.76 -21.51 0.55
C GLU A 381 -13.98 -20.63 -0.42
N SER A 382 -13.14 -21.26 -1.26
CA SER A 382 -12.48 -20.58 -2.36
C SER A 382 -13.05 -20.98 -3.71
N THR A 383 -13.15 -20.03 -4.63
CA THR A 383 -13.51 -20.27 -6.03
C THR A 383 -12.33 -19.92 -6.93
N THR A 384 -12.08 -20.74 -7.93
CA THR A 384 -11.03 -20.52 -8.93
C THR A 384 -11.65 -20.35 -10.30
N GLN A 385 -11.33 -19.25 -10.97
CA GLN A 385 -11.86 -18.94 -12.30
C GLN A 385 -10.71 -18.76 -13.30
N MET A 386 -10.87 -19.30 -14.50
CA MET A 386 -10.08 -18.93 -15.65
C MET A 386 -10.78 -17.80 -16.40
N VAL A 387 -10.04 -16.75 -16.74
CA VAL A 387 -10.54 -15.64 -17.52
C VAL A 387 -9.75 -15.52 -18.82
N THR A 388 -10.44 -15.50 -19.95
CA THR A 388 -9.82 -15.20 -21.24
C THR A 388 -10.20 -13.81 -21.70
N LEU A 389 -9.20 -12.95 -21.88
CA LEU A 389 -9.33 -11.61 -22.44
C LEU A 389 -9.05 -11.67 -23.94
N THR A 390 -10.04 -11.30 -24.74
CA THR A 390 -9.90 -11.20 -26.19
C THR A 390 -10.01 -9.74 -26.62
N ARG A 391 -9.05 -9.25 -27.43
CA ARG A 391 -9.07 -7.89 -27.97
C ARG A 391 -10.30 -7.71 -28.87
N VAL A 392 -11.02 -6.61 -28.63
CA VAL A 392 -12.23 -6.26 -29.39
C VAL A 392 -12.22 -4.77 -29.77
N ASP A 393 -13.07 -4.39 -30.70
CA ASP A 393 -13.35 -2.96 -30.94
C ASP A 393 -14.11 -2.40 -29.72
N ALA A 394 -13.66 -1.25 -29.17
CA ALA A 394 -14.29 -0.63 -27.98
C ALA A 394 -15.80 -0.38 -28.17
N SER A 395 -16.25 -0.14 -29.43
CA SER A 395 -17.67 0.04 -29.77
C SER A 395 -18.51 -1.24 -29.62
N SER A 396 -17.88 -2.39 -29.46
CA SER A 396 -18.57 -3.69 -29.25
C SER A 396 -18.86 -3.97 -27.78
N LEU A 397 -18.25 -3.20 -26.83
CA LEU A 397 -18.54 -3.31 -25.43
C LEU A 397 -19.91 -2.69 -25.06
N PRO A 398 -20.56 -3.14 -23.97
CA PRO A 398 -21.81 -2.54 -23.51
C PRO A 398 -21.70 -1.04 -23.31
N GLU A 399 -22.67 -0.30 -23.82
CA GLU A 399 -22.71 1.15 -23.73
C GLU A 399 -23.18 1.56 -22.32
N LYS A 400 -22.26 1.99 -21.45
CA LYS A 400 -22.54 2.51 -20.11
C LYS A 400 -22.12 3.98 -20.02
N THR A 401 -22.74 4.72 -19.12
CA THR A 401 -22.31 6.09 -18.78
C THR A 401 -21.13 6.02 -17.83
N ALA A 402 -20.05 6.74 -18.10
CA ALA A 402 -18.88 6.81 -17.23
C ALA A 402 -19.18 7.66 -15.99
N ILE A 403 -18.71 7.19 -14.85
CA ILE A 403 -18.45 7.97 -13.64
C ILE A 403 -16.93 8.00 -13.49
N THR A 404 -16.30 9.12 -13.79
CA THR A 404 -14.85 9.25 -13.71
C THR A 404 -14.42 9.41 -12.25
N LEU A 405 -13.65 8.45 -11.72
CA LEU A 405 -13.06 8.50 -10.37
C LEU A 405 -11.59 8.93 -10.49
N ALA A 406 -11.24 10.08 -9.91
CA ALA A 406 -9.85 10.53 -9.78
C ALA A 406 -9.24 10.02 -8.47
N CYS A 407 -8.05 9.44 -8.55
CA CYS A 407 -7.24 9.05 -7.38
C CYS A 407 -5.76 9.32 -7.65
N MET A 408 -4.96 9.31 -6.57
CA MET A 408 -3.49 9.28 -6.63
C MET A 408 -2.94 7.89 -6.33
N TRP A 409 -3.78 7.01 -5.88
CA TRP A 409 -3.56 5.60 -5.64
C TRP A 409 -4.91 4.97 -5.33
N LEU A 410 -5.15 3.76 -5.84
CA LEU A 410 -6.38 3.04 -5.60
C LEU A 410 -6.11 1.89 -4.62
N ASP A 411 -6.77 1.93 -3.47
CA ASP A 411 -6.61 0.90 -2.48
C ASP A 411 -7.22 -0.45 -2.92
N TRP A 412 -6.75 -1.53 -2.28
CA TRP A 412 -7.09 -2.90 -2.66
C TRP A 412 -8.57 -3.21 -2.47
N ASP A 413 -9.17 -2.80 -1.35
CA ASP A 413 -10.57 -3.08 -1.02
C ASP A 413 -11.52 -2.33 -1.95
N LEU A 414 -11.18 -1.08 -2.28
CA LEU A 414 -12.00 -0.26 -3.16
C LEU A 414 -11.99 -0.78 -4.61
N ARG A 415 -10.91 -1.41 -5.03
CA ARG A 415 -10.82 -2.05 -6.36
C ARG A 415 -11.91 -3.11 -6.55
N GLU A 416 -12.09 -3.98 -5.56
CA GLU A 416 -13.16 -4.99 -5.56
C GLU A 416 -14.54 -4.33 -5.66
N LYS A 417 -14.81 -3.31 -4.85
CA LYS A 417 -16.10 -2.59 -4.84
C LYS A 417 -16.42 -1.91 -6.16
N ILE A 418 -15.40 -1.36 -6.85
CA ILE A 418 -15.55 -0.78 -8.19
C ILE A 418 -15.89 -1.85 -9.22
N VAL A 419 -15.21 -3.00 -9.18
CA VAL A 419 -15.47 -4.12 -10.09
C VAL A 419 -16.89 -4.63 -9.88
N ASP A 420 -17.35 -4.81 -8.65
CA ASP A 420 -18.71 -5.26 -8.33
C ASP A 420 -19.76 -4.27 -8.80
N PHE A 421 -19.55 -2.97 -8.56
CA PHE A 421 -20.41 -1.91 -9.10
C PHE A 421 -20.47 -1.96 -10.63
N ASN A 422 -19.33 -2.11 -11.30
CA ASN A 422 -19.24 -2.17 -12.75
C ASN A 422 -19.95 -3.41 -13.34
N LYS A 423 -19.91 -4.55 -12.65
CA LYS A 423 -20.63 -5.78 -13.01
C LYS A 423 -22.14 -5.64 -12.84
N THR A 424 -22.57 -5.11 -11.71
CA THR A 424 -23.98 -5.10 -11.28
C THR A 424 -24.78 -3.93 -11.87
N SER A 425 -24.15 -2.78 -12.10
CA SER A 425 -24.83 -1.61 -12.66
C SER A 425 -25.10 -1.77 -14.17
N GLU A 426 -26.37 -1.71 -14.57
CA GLU A 426 -26.76 -1.78 -15.99
C GLU A 426 -26.46 -0.50 -16.77
N ARG A 427 -26.45 0.65 -16.10
CA ARG A 427 -26.41 1.98 -16.73
C ARG A 427 -25.06 2.68 -16.59
N TYR A 428 -24.38 2.50 -15.48
CA TYR A 428 -23.16 3.24 -15.14
C TYR A 428 -21.94 2.34 -15.03
N ARG A 429 -20.77 2.94 -15.21
CA ARG A 429 -19.48 2.30 -14.99
C ARG A 429 -18.52 3.31 -14.37
N ILE A 430 -17.84 2.94 -13.30
CA ILE A 430 -16.73 3.71 -12.76
C ILE A 430 -15.51 3.48 -13.64
N VAL A 431 -14.92 4.58 -14.11
CA VAL A 431 -13.68 4.61 -14.88
C VAL A 431 -12.63 5.28 -14.00
N VAL A 432 -11.64 4.51 -13.55
CA VAL A 432 -10.58 4.99 -12.67
C VAL A 432 -9.55 5.78 -13.48
N LYS A 433 -9.21 6.97 -12.99
CA LYS A 433 -8.08 7.78 -13.45
C LYS A 433 -7.07 7.89 -12.31
N ASP A 434 -6.10 7.03 -12.32
CA ASP A 434 -4.99 7.06 -11.37
C ASP A 434 -3.94 8.07 -11.86
N TYR A 435 -3.89 9.22 -11.20
CA TYR A 435 -2.96 10.27 -11.56
C TYR A 435 -1.54 10.01 -11.07
N SER A 436 -1.31 9.04 -10.17
CA SER A 436 0.05 8.63 -9.79
C SER A 436 0.86 8.09 -10.98
N GLU A 437 0.19 7.61 -12.02
CA GLU A 437 0.83 7.15 -13.27
C GLU A 437 1.66 8.26 -13.97
N TYR A 438 1.40 9.54 -13.65
CA TYR A 438 2.16 10.68 -14.18
C TYR A 438 3.37 11.07 -13.34
N ASN A 439 3.51 10.51 -12.12
CA ASN A 439 4.67 10.77 -11.27
C ASN A 439 5.94 10.19 -11.88
N THR A 440 7.06 10.86 -11.65
CA THR A 440 8.38 10.42 -12.11
C THR A 440 9.35 10.40 -10.93
N GLU A 441 10.54 9.81 -11.12
CA GLU A 441 11.59 9.81 -10.08
C GLU A 441 12.10 11.22 -9.74
N ASP A 442 11.92 12.17 -10.66
CA ASP A 442 12.35 13.57 -10.49
C ASP A 442 11.20 14.47 -9.99
N ASP A 443 9.93 14.02 -10.11
CA ASP A 443 8.74 14.80 -9.72
C ASP A 443 7.60 13.87 -9.25
N TYR A 444 7.50 13.67 -7.95
CA TYR A 444 6.44 12.90 -7.28
C TYR A 444 5.11 13.66 -7.18
N THR A 445 5.07 14.95 -7.61
CA THR A 445 3.87 15.78 -7.59
C THR A 445 3.26 15.99 -8.99
N ALA A 446 3.87 15.42 -10.03
CA ALA A 446 3.42 15.58 -11.41
C ALA A 446 1.97 15.13 -11.63
N GLY A 447 1.53 14.07 -10.95
CA GLY A 447 0.15 13.58 -10.97
C GLY A 447 -0.84 14.62 -10.42
N MET A 448 -0.56 15.21 -9.27
CA MET A 448 -1.39 16.27 -8.70
C MET A 448 -1.44 17.52 -9.58
N THR A 449 -0.28 17.91 -10.12
CA THR A 449 -0.19 19.03 -11.09
C THR A 449 -1.06 18.75 -12.32
N LYS A 450 -1.07 17.52 -12.80
CA LYS A 450 -1.90 17.08 -13.94
C LYS A 450 -3.39 17.16 -13.61
N LEU A 451 -3.82 16.62 -12.47
CA LEU A 451 -5.21 16.67 -11.99
C LEU A 451 -5.69 18.13 -11.87
N ASN A 452 -4.93 18.96 -11.17
CA ASN A 452 -5.28 20.39 -11.00
C ASN A 452 -5.39 21.13 -12.35
N THR A 453 -4.49 20.84 -13.31
CA THR A 453 -4.55 21.42 -14.66
C THR A 453 -5.81 20.98 -15.40
N GLU A 454 -6.22 19.73 -15.29
CA GLU A 454 -7.45 19.23 -15.91
C GLU A 454 -8.70 19.88 -15.30
N ILE A 455 -8.76 19.99 -13.96
CA ILE A 455 -9.83 20.70 -13.26
C ILE A 455 -9.93 22.16 -13.75
N LEU A 456 -8.81 22.88 -13.80
CA LEU A 456 -8.76 24.27 -14.29
C LEU A 456 -9.19 24.41 -15.75
N SER A 457 -8.93 23.38 -16.58
CA SER A 457 -9.37 23.36 -17.99
C SER A 457 -10.86 22.99 -18.15
N GLY A 458 -11.58 22.71 -17.05
CA GLY A 458 -12.98 22.29 -17.03
C GLY A 458 -13.20 20.78 -17.20
N LYS A 459 -12.15 19.95 -17.12
CA LYS A 459 -12.24 18.51 -17.10
C LYS A 459 -12.24 18.03 -15.66
N VAL A 460 -13.37 18.25 -14.98
CA VAL A 460 -13.53 17.86 -13.58
C VAL A 460 -14.00 16.42 -13.51
N PRO A 461 -13.32 15.54 -12.77
CA PRO A 461 -13.80 14.17 -12.50
C PRO A 461 -15.18 14.20 -11.81
N ASP A 462 -15.96 13.12 -11.94
CA ASP A 462 -17.26 12.99 -11.28
C ASP A 462 -17.15 12.67 -9.80
N LEU A 463 -16.16 11.88 -9.43
CA LEU A 463 -15.88 11.38 -8.09
C LEU A 463 -14.39 11.51 -7.81
N PHE A 464 -14.03 11.86 -6.59
CA PHE A 464 -12.67 11.93 -6.09
C PHE A 464 -12.49 10.91 -4.96
N LEU A 465 -11.43 10.12 -5.04
CA LEU A 465 -10.86 9.40 -3.90
C LEU A 465 -9.78 10.29 -3.30
N LEU A 466 -10.12 10.88 -2.18
CA LEU A 466 -9.29 11.90 -1.53
C LEU A 466 -8.09 11.27 -0.84
N ASN A 467 -6.99 11.99 -0.85
CA ASN A 467 -5.79 11.74 -0.06
C ASN A 467 -5.23 13.07 0.47
N ASP A 468 -4.18 12.98 1.27
CA ASP A 468 -3.53 14.14 1.91
C ASP A 468 -2.92 15.16 0.93
N GLN A 469 -2.70 14.79 -0.33
CA GLN A 469 -2.18 15.73 -1.35
C GLN A 469 -3.29 16.54 -2.01
N MET A 470 -4.56 16.13 -1.90
CA MET A 470 -5.68 16.82 -2.54
C MET A 470 -6.19 17.98 -1.66
N PRO A 471 -6.16 19.23 -2.15
CA PRO A 471 -6.55 20.39 -1.37
C PRO A 471 -8.08 20.52 -1.30
N VAL A 472 -8.73 19.73 -0.43
CA VAL A 472 -10.20 19.66 -0.27
C VAL A 472 -10.79 21.05 -0.03
N ASP A 473 -10.16 21.88 0.80
CA ASP A 473 -10.64 23.22 1.12
C ASP A 473 -10.64 24.14 -0.09
N LEU A 474 -9.59 24.08 -0.91
CA LEU A 474 -9.49 24.81 -2.16
C LEU A 474 -10.58 24.35 -3.14
N TYR A 475 -10.78 23.03 -3.28
CA TYR A 475 -11.81 22.49 -4.17
C TYR A 475 -13.23 22.91 -3.72
N ALA A 476 -13.50 22.89 -2.41
CA ALA A 476 -14.75 23.38 -1.83
C ALA A 476 -14.95 24.88 -2.08
N GLY A 477 -13.94 25.70 -1.80
CA GLY A 477 -13.97 27.15 -2.01
C GLY A 477 -14.24 27.55 -3.47
N LYS A 478 -13.64 26.80 -4.41
CA LYS A 478 -13.87 26.99 -5.86
C LYS A 478 -15.18 26.40 -6.37
N GLY A 479 -15.91 25.64 -5.55
CA GLY A 479 -17.12 24.93 -5.94
C GLY A 479 -16.87 23.81 -6.95
N VAL A 480 -15.70 23.17 -6.88
CA VAL A 480 -15.36 21.96 -7.64
C VAL A 480 -16.10 20.76 -7.09
N ILE A 481 -16.21 20.65 -5.76
CA ILE A 481 -16.87 19.58 -5.05
C ILE A 481 -18.17 20.02 -4.40
N ALA A 482 -19.11 19.11 -4.29
CA ALA A 482 -20.48 19.34 -3.84
C ALA A 482 -20.62 19.24 -2.32
N ASP A 483 -21.60 19.94 -1.75
CA ASP A 483 -22.04 19.72 -0.40
C ASP A 483 -22.77 18.38 -0.29
N LEU A 484 -22.20 17.41 0.43
CA LEU A 484 -22.73 16.07 0.55
C LEU A 484 -24.01 15.99 1.37
N TYR A 485 -24.33 17.00 2.19
CA TYR A 485 -25.60 17.04 2.91
C TYR A 485 -26.80 17.08 1.96
N GLN A 486 -26.64 17.60 0.74
CA GLN A 486 -27.72 17.54 -0.25
C GLN A 486 -28.13 16.11 -0.62
N PHE A 487 -27.21 15.15 -0.54
CA PHE A 487 -27.52 13.74 -0.79
C PHE A 487 -28.00 13.05 0.46
N ILE A 488 -27.34 13.27 1.60
CA ILE A 488 -27.71 12.67 2.91
C ILE A 488 -29.12 13.07 3.33
N ASP A 489 -29.46 14.37 3.24
CA ASP A 489 -30.78 14.91 3.65
C ASP A 489 -31.92 14.42 2.75
N ASN A 490 -31.62 13.90 1.54
CA ASN A 490 -32.59 13.36 0.60
C ASN A 490 -32.52 11.83 0.48
N ASP A 491 -31.65 11.16 1.24
CA ASP A 491 -31.54 9.70 1.23
C ASP A 491 -32.70 9.04 1.98
N GLU A 492 -33.17 7.88 1.50
CA GLU A 492 -34.31 7.19 2.10
C GLU A 492 -33.96 6.48 3.42
N THR A 493 -32.67 6.19 3.67
CA THR A 493 -32.19 5.35 4.78
C THR A 493 -31.13 6.03 5.65
N LEU A 494 -30.39 6.99 5.09
CA LEU A 494 -29.36 7.76 5.80
C LEU A 494 -29.90 9.12 6.24
N SER A 495 -29.43 9.56 7.37
CA SER A 495 -29.61 10.93 7.87
C SER A 495 -28.29 11.40 8.48
N ARG A 496 -28.19 12.68 8.85
CA ARG A 496 -26.97 13.18 9.51
C ARG A 496 -26.70 12.45 10.83
N GLU A 497 -27.76 12.05 11.54
CA GLU A 497 -27.68 11.29 12.78
C GLU A 497 -27.18 9.85 12.58
N SER A 498 -27.13 9.36 11.34
CA SER A 498 -26.56 8.03 11.02
C SER A 498 -25.05 7.95 11.18
N PHE A 499 -24.38 9.09 11.36
CA PHE A 499 -22.92 9.18 11.41
C PHE A 499 -22.42 9.51 12.82
N VAL A 500 -21.13 9.24 13.09
CA VAL A 500 -20.44 9.65 14.31
C VAL A 500 -20.38 11.18 14.36
N GLN A 501 -21.18 11.79 15.25
CA GLN A 501 -21.44 13.22 15.25
C GLN A 501 -20.19 14.09 15.48
N PRO A 502 -19.26 13.76 16.40
CA PRO A 502 -18.03 14.52 16.57
C PRO A 502 -17.20 14.61 15.29
N LEU A 503 -17.10 13.52 14.55
CA LEU A 503 -16.39 13.46 13.27
C LEU A 503 -17.07 14.38 12.23
N LEU A 504 -18.40 14.29 12.07
CA LEU A 504 -19.11 15.19 11.14
C LEU A 504 -18.89 16.65 11.49
N ARG A 505 -18.96 17.04 12.78
CA ARG A 505 -18.69 18.41 13.21
C ARG A 505 -17.27 18.87 12.87
N ALA A 506 -16.27 17.98 12.96
CA ALA A 506 -14.89 18.29 12.61
C ALA A 506 -14.67 18.43 11.09
N LEU A 507 -15.45 17.70 10.28
CA LEU A 507 -15.42 17.76 8.81
C LEU A 507 -16.27 18.90 8.23
N GLU A 508 -17.24 19.43 8.99
CA GLU A 508 -18.10 20.51 8.53
C GLU A 508 -17.32 21.82 8.33
N LYS A 509 -17.61 22.48 7.21
CA LYS A 509 -17.12 23.82 6.87
C LYS A 509 -18.31 24.70 6.52
N ASP A 510 -18.54 25.74 7.30
CA ASP A 510 -19.69 26.65 7.13
C ASP A 510 -21.05 25.92 7.05
N GLY A 511 -21.21 24.84 7.84
CA GLY A 511 -22.41 24.00 7.88
C GLY A 511 -22.63 23.11 6.67
N LYS A 512 -21.58 22.86 5.88
CA LYS A 512 -21.56 21.98 4.72
C LYS A 512 -20.56 20.86 4.91
N LEU A 513 -20.80 19.75 4.23
CA LEU A 513 -19.92 18.58 4.23
C LEU A 513 -19.39 18.35 2.82
N TYR A 514 -18.07 18.39 2.64
CA TYR A 514 -17.44 18.28 1.31
C TYR A 514 -16.71 16.95 1.07
N GLU A 515 -16.46 16.21 2.12
CA GLU A 515 -15.83 14.91 2.10
C GLU A 515 -16.57 13.90 2.97
N MET A 516 -16.56 12.64 2.58
CA MET A 516 -17.10 11.52 3.34
C MET A 516 -16.04 10.44 3.44
N PRO A 517 -15.34 10.35 4.58
CA PRO A 517 -14.43 9.22 4.83
C PRO A 517 -15.20 7.93 5.08
N THR A 518 -14.53 6.80 4.90
CA THR A 518 -15.07 5.48 5.24
C THR A 518 -14.66 5.03 6.64
N SER A 519 -13.57 5.58 7.17
CA SER A 519 -13.07 5.26 8.51
C SER A 519 -12.23 6.39 9.07
N PHE A 520 -11.98 6.33 10.37
CA PHE A 520 -11.11 7.29 11.04
C PHE A 520 -10.33 6.65 12.18
N TYR A 521 -9.28 7.33 12.63
CA TYR A 521 -8.60 7.07 13.87
C TYR A 521 -8.28 8.39 14.59
N ILE A 522 -7.88 8.29 15.85
CA ILE A 522 -7.60 9.45 16.69
C ILE A 522 -6.09 9.59 16.85
N GLN A 523 -5.59 10.79 16.61
CA GLN A 523 -4.23 11.18 16.94
C GLN A 523 -4.22 12.09 18.16
N THR A 524 -3.45 11.71 19.18
CA THR A 524 -3.36 12.42 20.44
C THR A 524 -1.95 12.32 21.03
N ALA A 525 -1.76 12.91 22.21
CA ALA A 525 -0.58 12.70 23.04
C ALA A 525 -0.99 12.38 24.47
N PHE A 526 -0.26 11.48 25.12
CA PHE A 526 -0.47 11.17 26.51
C PHE A 526 0.81 11.36 27.34
N GLY A 527 0.65 11.60 28.61
CA GLY A 527 1.69 11.59 29.61
C GLY A 527 1.28 10.79 30.85
N LEU A 528 2.23 10.55 31.76
CA LEU A 528 1.94 9.82 32.98
C LEU A 528 1.08 10.67 33.94
N ASN A 529 0.06 10.06 34.56
CA ASN A 529 -0.82 10.72 35.53
C ASN A 529 -0.05 11.43 36.65
N LYS A 530 1.05 10.86 37.11
CA LYS A 530 1.91 11.49 38.16
C LYS A 530 2.59 12.81 37.74
N VAL A 531 2.61 13.10 36.40
CA VAL A 531 3.25 14.30 35.85
C VAL A 531 2.20 15.25 35.31
N VAL A 532 1.24 14.77 34.50
CA VAL A 532 0.25 15.59 33.77
C VAL A 532 -1.16 15.54 34.38
N GLY A 533 -1.41 14.69 35.38
CA GLY A 533 -2.76 14.43 35.92
C GLY A 533 -3.44 15.63 36.57
N ASP A 534 -2.64 16.59 37.12
CA ASP A 534 -3.20 17.72 37.87
C ASP A 534 -3.54 18.95 37.00
N TYR A 535 -3.21 18.94 35.69
CA TYR A 535 -3.50 20.09 34.80
C TYR A 535 -4.96 20.05 34.34
N GLU A 536 -5.69 21.15 34.61
CA GLU A 536 -7.06 21.33 34.08
C GLU A 536 -7.06 21.85 32.64
N THR A 537 -5.98 22.55 32.24
CA THR A 537 -5.72 23.07 30.89
C THR A 537 -4.43 22.44 30.36
N TRP A 538 -4.21 22.53 29.05
CA TRP A 538 -2.97 22.06 28.44
C TRP A 538 -2.41 23.07 27.45
N THR A 539 -1.78 24.09 27.99
CA THR A 539 -1.11 25.17 27.26
C THR A 539 0.40 24.89 27.10
N LEU A 540 1.09 25.68 26.24
CA LEU A 540 2.56 25.65 26.20
C LEU A 540 3.21 26.02 27.55
N ALA A 541 2.55 26.83 28.37
CA ALA A 541 3.02 27.15 29.72
C ALA A 541 2.89 25.92 30.64
N ASP A 542 1.77 25.20 30.58
CA ASP A 542 1.56 23.97 31.33
C ASP A 542 2.57 22.87 30.93
N LEU A 543 2.85 22.72 29.63
CA LEU A 543 3.87 21.81 29.13
C LEU A 543 5.26 22.17 29.69
N LYS A 544 5.64 23.47 29.65
CA LYS A 544 6.92 23.95 30.20
C LYS A 544 7.01 23.71 31.71
N ASP A 545 5.92 23.91 32.46
CA ASP A 545 5.86 23.60 33.88
C ASP A 545 6.01 22.09 34.15
N ALA A 546 5.31 21.25 33.39
CA ALA A 546 5.39 19.79 33.45
C ALA A 546 6.82 19.28 33.19
N MET A 547 7.55 19.86 32.25
CA MET A 547 8.95 19.53 31.98
C MET A 547 9.85 19.77 33.21
N THR A 548 9.53 20.76 34.08
CA THR A 548 10.32 21.01 35.30
C THR A 548 10.20 19.90 36.34
N LYS A 549 9.21 19.01 36.23
CA LYS A 549 9.00 17.86 37.13
C LYS A 549 9.83 16.63 36.72
N LEU A 550 10.48 16.70 35.57
CA LEU A 550 11.24 15.60 34.95
C LEU A 550 12.76 15.77 35.15
N GLN A 551 13.53 14.84 34.60
CA GLN A 551 15.00 14.95 34.59
C GLN A 551 15.43 16.16 33.73
N PRO A 552 16.60 16.78 34.06
CA PRO A 552 17.04 18.01 33.36
C PRO A 552 17.28 17.85 31.86
N ASP A 553 17.53 16.63 31.42
CA ASP A 553 17.78 16.23 30.01
C ASP A 553 16.59 15.51 29.38
N ALA A 554 15.40 15.57 30.00
CA ALA A 554 14.20 14.99 29.47
C ALA A 554 13.76 15.68 28.17
N THR A 555 13.21 14.87 27.26
CA THR A 555 12.60 15.36 26.00
C THR A 555 11.09 15.52 26.14
N VAL A 556 10.50 16.39 25.32
CA VAL A 556 9.03 16.54 25.30
C VAL A 556 8.39 15.29 24.68
N PHE A 557 8.88 14.87 23.53
CA PHE A 557 8.46 13.68 22.80
C PHE A 557 9.65 12.74 22.60
N ASN A 558 9.59 11.82 21.65
CA ASN A 558 10.67 10.90 21.32
C ASN A 558 11.95 11.65 20.94
N VAL A 559 13.10 11.05 21.22
CA VAL A 559 14.43 11.65 21.01
C VAL A 559 14.71 11.98 19.54
N TYR A 560 14.10 11.27 18.61
CA TYR A 560 14.27 11.44 17.17
C TYR A 560 13.36 12.51 16.54
N ASN A 561 12.45 13.13 17.30
CA ASN A 561 11.65 14.24 16.77
C ASN A 561 12.51 15.48 16.55
N THR A 562 12.56 15.93 15.30
CA THR A 562 13.32 17.13 14.88
C THR A 562 12.46 18.38 14.85
N LYS A 563 13.10 19.54 14.66
CA LYS A 563 12.41 20.83 14.45
C LYS A 563 11.43 20.76 13.29
N SER A 564 11.84 20.16 12.19
CA SER A 564 11.03 20.04 10.98
C SER A 564 9.82 19.15 11.21
N ASP A 565 10.00 17.98 11.87
CA ASP A 565 8.89 17.07 12.16
C ASP A 565 7.84 17.75 13.05
N MET A 566 8.29 18.44 14.10
CA MET A 566 7.37 19.11 15.01
C MET A 566 6.63 20.27 14.36
N LEU A 567 7.31 21.06 13.52
CA LEU A 567 6.66 22.13 12.78
C LEU A 567 5.57 21.56 11.84
N GLN A 568 5.92 20.58 11.04
CA GLN A 568 4.98 19.93 10.12
C GLN A 568 3.75 19.39 10.86
N GLN A 569 3.96 18.65 11.94
CA GLN A 569 2.85 18.08 12.71
C GLN A 569 1.96 19.15 13.34
N CYS A 570 2.54 20.24 13.84
CA CYS A 570 1.76 21.33 14.42
C CYS A 570 0.95 22.09 13.36
N ILE A 571 1.51 22.32 12.16
CA ILE A 571 0.79 23.00 11.07
C ILE A 571 -0.35 22.13 10.57
N ALA A 572 -0.11 20.86 10.29
CA ALA A 572 -1.13 19.97 9.73
C ALA A 572 -2.37 19.80 10.64
N ARG A 573 -2.22 20.00 11.96
CA ARG A 573 -3.35 20.01 12.91
C ARG A 573 -4.06 21.35 13.04
N ASN A 574 -3.43 22.44 12.59
CA ASN A 574 -3.90 23.81 12.79
C ASN A 574 -4.01 24.60 11.49
N ILE A 575 -3.88 23.97 10.32
CA ILE A 575 -3.84 24.68 9.04
C ILE A 575 -5.07 25.57 8.83
N GLY A 576 -6.25 25.11 9.25
CA GLY A 576 -7.50 25.88 9.17
C GLY A 576 -7.54 27.13 10.06
N ALA A 577 -6.66 27.23 11.09
CA ALA A 577 -6.51 28.45 11.88
C ALA A 577 -5.67 29.51 11.17
N PHE A 578 -4.83 29.10 10.21
CA PHE A 578 -3.92 30.00 9.49
C PHE A 578 -4.36 30.30 8.05
N VAL A 579 -5.20 29.46 7.44
CA VAL A 579 -5.65 29.59 6.05
C VAL A 579 -7.16 29.43 5.97
N ASP A 580 -7.84 30.47 5.48
CA ASP A 580 -9.26 30.43 5.12
C ASP A 580 -9.40 30.54 3.58
N TRP A 581 -9.65 29.42 2.93
CA TRP A 581 -9.82 29.35 1.48
C TRP A 581 -11.13 30.01 0.99
N THR A 582 -12.15 30.11 1.87
CA THR A 582 -13.45 30.73 1.51
C THR A 582 -13.31 32.25 1.31
N THR A 583 -12.51 32.87 2.19
CA THR A 583 -12.24 34.30 2.15
C THR A 583 -10.91 34.67 1.51
N ALA A 584 -10.11 33.65 1.12
CA ALA A 584 -8.75 33.80 0.62
C ALA A 584 -7.85 34.63 1.56
N THR A 585 -7.93 34.34 2.86
CA THR A 585 -7.15 35.06 3.89
C THR A 585 -6.22 34.13 4.62
N VAL A 586 -5.05 34.65 5.05
CA VAL A 586 -4.05 33.92 5.81
C VAL A 586 -3.61 34.71 7.03
N SER A 587 -3.10 34.01 8.07
CA SER A 587 -2.72 34.61 9.36
C SER A 587 -1.42 34.03 9.93
N PHE A 588 -0.40 33.82 9.10
CA PHE A 588 0.90 33.31 9.52
C PHE A 588 1.80 34.34 10.20
N ASP A 589 1.46 35.64 10.22
CA ASP A 589 2.16 36.66 10.98
C ASP A 589 1.60 36.85 12.41
N SER A 590 0.73 35.92 12.84
CA SER A 590 0.08 35.94 14.16
C SER A 590 1.03 35.55 15.28
N PRO A 591 0.75 36.01 16.54
CA PRO A 591 1.49 35.55 17.72
C PRO A 591 1.48 34.03 17.91
N GLU A 592 0.39 33.36 17.51
CA GLU A 592 0.18 31.92 17.60
C GLU A 592 1.16 31.18 16.71
N PHE A 593 1.32 31.58 15.46
CA PHE A 593 2.29 30.98 14.55
C PHE A 593 3.74 31.21 15.01
N ILE A 594 4.05 32.44 15.52
CA ILE A 594 5.36 32.76 16.09
C ILE A 594 5.68 31.84 17.28
N ALA A 595 4.70 31.63 18.18
CA ALA A 595 4.87 30.72 19.33
C ALA A 595 5.10 29.26 18.89
N LEU A 596 4.47 28.86 17.80
CA LEU A 596 4.62 27.53 17.20
C LEU A 596 6.01 27.36 16.56
N LEU A 597 6.53 28.36 15.85
CA LEU A 597 7.91 28.38 15.35
C LEU A 597 8.94 28.26 16.49
N GLU A 598 8.74 29.01 17.57
CA GLU A 598 9.63 28.95 18.75
C GLU A 598 9.55 27.58 19.43
N PHE A 599 8.36 26.98 19.52
CA PHE A 599 8.18 25.63 20.07
C PHE A 599 8.92 24.59 19.23
N ALA A 600 8.71 24.59 17.91
CA ALA A 600 9.40 23.69 17.01
C ALA A 600 10.93 23.86 17.06
N ASN A 601 11.42 25.12 17.17
CA ASN A 601 12.86 25.42 17.30
C ASN A 601 13.50 24.91 18.60
N SER A 602 12.69 24.51 19.59
CA SER A 602 13.21 23.89 20.83
C SER A 602 13.66 22.43 20.67
N PHE A 603 13.33 21.80 19.53
CA PHE A 603 13.73 20.43 19.22
C PHE A 603 15.12 20.40 18.54
N PRO A 604 15.78 19.22 18.47
CA PRO A 604 17.04 19.08 17.73
C PRO A 604 16.86 19.32 16.22
N ALA A 605 17.91 19.80 15.56
CA ALA A 605 17.88 20.03 14.11
C ALA A 605 17.87 18.69 13.35
N GLU A 606 18.64 17.72 13.83
CA GLU A 606 18.84 16.40 13.23
C GLU A 606 18.95 15.37 14.34
N PHE A 607 18.65 14.12 14.04
CA PHE A 607 18.88 12.99 14.93
C PHE A 607 19.95 12.08 14.33
N ASP A 608 20.97 11.76 15.11
CA ASP A 608 22.10 10.92 14.68
C ASP A 608 21.76 9.44 14.87
N TRP A 609 21.15 8.85 13.84
CA TRP A 609 20.75 7.43 13.81
C TRP A 609 21.94 6.46 13.91
N GLU A 610 23.10 6.83 13.38
CA GLU A 610 24.27 5.95 13.31
C GLU A 610 25.00 5.83 14.67
N ASN A 611 25.10 6.93 15.40
CA ASN A 611 25.87 6.99 16.65
C ASN A 611 24.99 6.96 17.91
N TYR A 612 23.66 6.94 17.77
CA TYR A 612 22.77 6.84 18.93
C TYR A 612 22.88 5.44 19.54
N ASN A 613 23.29 5.38 20.81
CA ASN A 613 23.45 4.12 21.53
C ASN A 613 22.12 3.69 22.13
N TRP A 614 21.37 2.88 21.38
CA TRP A 614 20.12 2.30 21.84
C TRP A 614 20.35 1.38 23.04
N GLN A 615 19.74 1.72 24.16
CA GLN A 615 19.73 0.90 25.36
C GLN A 615 18.41 0.14 25.46
N GLU A 616 18.39 -0.95 26.21
CA GLU A 616 17.18 -1.73 26.48
C GLU A 616 16.04 -0.88 27.09
N ASP A 617 16.41 0.17 27.85
CA ASP A 617 15.51 1.10 28.53
C ASP A 617 15.23 2.40 27.74
N ASP A 618 15.59 2.46 26.46
CA ASP A 618 15.31 3.63 25.59
C ASP A 618 13.96 3.55 24.87
N ASN A 619 13.17 2.50 25.09
CA ASN A 619 11.81 2.47 24.58
C ASN A 619 10.94 3.55 25.26
N THR A 620 9.89 3.98 24.58
CA THR A 620 9.00 5.06 25.03
C THR A 620 8.46 4.85 26.45
N GLN A 621 8.05 3.64 26.80
CA GLN A 621 7.50 3.30 28.11
C GLN A 621 8.55 3.47 29.24
N ALA A 622 9.77 2.94 29.04
CA ALA A 622 10.86 3.08 30.00
C ALA A 622 11.27 4.54 30.19
N ARG A 623 11.31 5.32 29.09
CA ARG A 623 11.64 6.76 29.13
C ARG A 623 10.57 7.57 29.87
N LEU A 624 9.29 7.32 29.65
CA LEU A 624 8.18 7.94 30.39
C LEU A 624 8.25 7.56 31.88
N ASN A 625 8.35 6.28 32.21
CA ASN A 625 8.38 5.78 33.58
C ASN A 625 9.60 6.34 34.35
N SER A 626 10.76 6.47 33.73
CA SER A 626 11.98 7.03 34.31
C SER A 626 12.02 8.57 34.36
N GLY A 627 11.07 9.27 33.72
CA GLY A 627 11.05 10.74 33.65
C GLY A 627 12.08 11.33 32.68
N LYS A 628 12.49 10.58 31.66
CA LYS A 628 13.33 11.03 30.54
C LYS A 628 12.52 11.59 29.36
N GLN A 629 11.20 11.41 29.39
CA GLN A 629 10.27 11.88 28.35
C GLN A 629 8.97 12.34 29.01
N LEU A 630 8.36 13.40 28.48
CA LEU A 630 7.11 13.95 29.03
C LEU A 630 5.89 13.28 28.41
N LEU A 631 5.82 13.24 27.08
CA LEU A 631 4.66 12.81 26.32
C LEU A 631 5.04 11.74 25.31
N SER A 632 4.09 10.87 25.00
CA SER A 632 4.11 10.01 23.83
C SER A 632 3.02 10.43 22.85
N LEU A 633 3.39 10.56 21.57
CA LEU A 633 2.43 10.66 20.47
C LEU A 633 1.83 9.29 20.21
N VAL A 634 0.54 9.23 20.00
CA VAL A 634 -0.19 7.99 19.76
C VAL A 634 -1.31 8.20 18.76
N SER A 635 -1.51 7.17 17.95
CA SER A 635 -2.71 7.01 17.14
C SER A 635 -3.35 5.68 17.51
N PHE A 636 -4.65 5.66 17.66
CA PHE A 636 -5.39 4.41 17.83
C PHE A 636 -6.64 4.40 16.98
N SER A 637 -6.90 3.24 16.40
CA SER A 637 -7.94 2.99 15.41
C SER A 637 -9.03 2.07 15.92
N THR A 638 -8.76 1.35 17.03
CA THR A 638 -9.68 0.43 17.69
C THR A 638 -9.69 0.65 19.19
N PHE A 639 -10.64 0.04 19.87
CA PHE A 639 -10.71 0.07 21.33
C PHE A 639 -9.63 -0.80 21.97
N GLU A 640 -9.19 -1.83 21.29
CA GLU A 640 -8.11 -2.73 21.70
C GLU A 640 -6.76 -2.02 21.67
N ASP A 641 -6.49 -1.20 20.63
CA ASP A 641 -5.29 -0.36 20.56
C ASP A 641 -5.20 0.61 21.75
N TYR A 642 -6.32 1.20 22.15
CA TYR A 642 -6.37 2.06 23.35
C TYR A 642 -5.93 1.30 24.60
N LEU A 643 -6.48 0.09 24.83
CA LEU A 643 -6.12 -0.72 25.99
C LEU A 643 -4.63 -1.09 25.98
N TYR A 644 -4.08 -1.41 24.82
CA TYR A 644 -2.65 -1.65 24.66
C TYR A 644 -1.81 -0.43 25.05
N GLN A 645 -2.22 0.78 24.61
CA GLN A 645 -1.52 2.01 25.00
C GLN A 645 -1.56 2.30 26.49
N CYS A 646 -2.55 1.81 27.22
CA CYS A 646 -2.64 1.96 28.67
C CYS A 646 -1.77 0.97 29.46
N TYR A 647 -1.24 -0.06 28.81
CA TYR A 647 -0.53 -1.15 29.47
C TYR A 647 0.90 -0.74 29.90
N GLY A 648 1.33 -1.18 31.12
CA GLY A 648 2.72 -1.13 31.56
C GLY A 648 3.21 0.22 32.09
N TYR A 649 2.32 1.18 32.39
CA TYR A 649 2.68 2.46 33.00
C TYR A 649 2.40 2.49 34.49
N ASP A 650 3.44 2.81 35.30
CA ASP A 650 3.42 2.75 36.79
C ASP A 650 2.30 3.55 37.46
N SER A 651 1.90 4.69 36.87
CA SER A 651 0.91 5.61 37.44
C SER A 651 -0.36 5.72 36.60
N GLY A 652 -0.51 4.90 35.57
CA GLY A 652 -1.50 5.11 34.53
C GLY A 652 -1.15 6.33 33.64
N ILE A 653 -1.90 6.48 32.55
CA ILE A 653 -1.72 7.55 31.56
C ILE A 653 -2.92 8.49 31.54
N ARG A 654 -2.69 9.69 31.02
CA ARG A 654 -3.73 10.67 30.68
C ARG A 654 -3.48 11.23 29.32
N PHE A 655 -4.50 11.22 28.48
CA PHE A 655 -4.49 11.87 27.18
C PHE A 655 -4.67 13.37 27.38
N VAL A 656 -3.69 14.13 26.94
CA VAL A 656 -3.67 15.59 27.05
C VAL A 656 -3.64 16.27 25.67
N GLY A 657 -3.35 15.49 24.61
CA GLY A 657 -3.20 16.02 23.27
C GLY A 657 -1.98 16.94 23.12
N TYR A 658 -2.01 17.73 22.06
CA TYR A 658 -1.02 18.80 21.85
C TYR A 658 -1.44 20.03 22.65
N PRO A 659 -0.47 20.85 23.12
CA PRO A 659 -0.79 22.08 23.83
C PRO A 659 -1.48 23.07 22.88
N SER A 660 -2.54 23.73 23.36
CA SER A 660 -3.28 24.75 22.67
C SER A 660 -3.24 26.08 23.42
N GLU A 661 -3.62 27.18 22.77
CA GLU A 661 -3.60 28.50 23.39
C GLU A 661 -4.73 28.68 24.40
N ASP A 662 -5.91 28.15 24.09
CA ASP A 662 -7.10 28.19 24.95
C ASP A 662 -7.08 27.13 26.08
N GLY A 663 -6.04 26.27 26.09
CA GLY A 663 -5.84 25.22 27.10
C GLY A 663 -6.68 23.96 26.89
N THR A 664 -7.42 23.85 25.78
CA THR A 664 -8.10 22.61 25.40
C THR A 664 -7.11 21.58 24.86
N SER A 665 -7.45 20.31 24.91
CA SER A 665 -6.68 19.26 24.23
C SER A 665 -6.79 19.45 22.71
N ASN A 666 -5.67 19.60 22.02
CA ASN A 666 -5.63 19.66 20.57
C ASN A 666 -5.39 18.27 20.00
N ASN A 667 -6.46 17.47 19.92
CA ASN A 667 -6.51 16.17 19.27
C ASN A 667 -7.00 16.32 17.83
N SER A 668 -6.71 15.37 16.98
CA SER A 668 -7.20 15.36 15.59
C SER A 668 -7.73 14.00 15.20
N PHE A 669 -8.80 14.00 14.42
CA PHE A 669 -9.17 12.87 13.60
C PHE A 669 -8.21 12.77 12.42
N TYR A 670 -7.85 11.57 12.07
CA TYR A 670 -7.23 11.27 10.79
C TYR A 670 -8.19 10.37 10.02
N THR A 671 -8.57 10.80 8.82
CA THR A 671 -9.52 10.09 7.98
C THR A 671 -8.77 9.27 6.93
N GLN A 672 -9.25 8.07 6.68
CA GLN A 672 -8.75 7.24 5.59
C GLN A 672 -9.81 7.19 4.48
N THR A 673 -9.37 6.98 3.25
CA THR A 673 -10.21 6.77 2.08
C THR A 673 -11.47 7.67 2.08
N GLY A 674 -11.28 8.93 1.77
CA GLY A 674 -12.37 9.92 1.70
C GLY A 674 -12.92 10.05 0.28
N PHE A 675 -14.23 10.27 0.15
CA PHE A 675 -14.87 10.56 -1.13
C PHE A 675 -15.37 12.00 -1.19
N ALA A 676 -15.18 12.63 -2.36
CA ALA A 676 -15.88 13.88 -2.70
C ALA A 676 -16.54 13.75 -4.07
N ILE A 677 -17.75 14.30 -4.19
CA ILE A 677 -18.53 14.29 -5.45
C ILE A 677 -18.40 15.65 -6.13
N SER A 678 -18.16 15.64 -7.43
CA SER A 678 -18.05 16.87 -8.21
C SER A 678 -19.36 17.67 -8.21
N ALA A 679 -19.27 18.96 -7.94
CA ALA A 679 -20.42 19.87 -7.98
C ALA A 679 -20.97 20.07 -9.41
N VAL A 680 -20.18 19.73 -10.43
CA VAL A 680 -20.55 19.92 -11.86
C VAL A 680 -20.80 18.61 -12.58
N SER A 681 -20.69 17.46 -11.89
CA SER A 681 -21.01 16.15 -12.48
C SER A 681 -22.46 16.05 -12.88
N ALA A 682 -22.71 15.44 -14.03
CA ALA A 682 -24.06 15.05 -14.48
C ALA A 682 -24.51 13.69 -13.91
N CYS A 683 -23.62 12.99 -13.20
CA CYS A 683 -23.83 11.65 -12.62
C CYS A 683 -23.82 11.66 -11.08
N GLN A 684 -24.10 12.80 -10.42
CA GLN A 684 -24.01 12.93 -8.95
C GLN A 684 -24.82 11.87 -8.20
N ASP A 685 -26.06 11.56 -8.64
CA ASP A 685 -26.87 10.53 -7.98
C ASP A 685 -26.23 9.14 -8.06
N ALA A 686 -25.59 8.82 -9.17
CA ALA A 686 -24.91 7.53 -9.34
C ALA A 686 -23.57 7.48 -8.58
N ALA A 687 -22.84 8.60 -8.51
CA ALA A 687 -21.65 8.74 -7.66
C ALA A 687 -22.02 8.59 -6.18
N TRP A 688 -23.10 9.22 -5.73
CA TRP A 688 -23.62 9.06 -4.37
C TRP A 688 -24.04 7.61 -4.10
N ALA A 689 -24.73 6.94 -5.02
CA ALA A 689 -25.12 5.54 -4.84
C ALA A 689 -23.90 4.65 -4.56
N PHE A 690 -22.79 4.86 -5.26
CA PHE A 690 -21.54 4.13 -5.02
C PHE A 690 -20.94 4.43 -3.63
N VAL A 691 -20.83 5.73 -3.25
CA VAL A 691 -20.31 6.14 -1.93
C VAL A 691 -21.20 5.57 -0.82
N ARG A 692 -22.51 5.64 -0.98
CA ARG A 692 -23.52 5.13 -0.04
C ARG A 692 -23.35 3.62 0.25
N GLU A 693 -23.05 2.82 -0.77
CA GLU A 693 -22.81 1.38 -0.59
C GLU A 693 -21.60 1.12 0.33
N GLN A 694 -20.54 1.93 0.24
CA GLN A 694 -19.38 1.80 1.13
C GLN A 694 -19.75 2.09 2.59
N LEU A 695 -20.71 2.98 2.84
CA LEU A 695 -21.16 3.35 4.17
C LEU A 695 -22.06 2.29 4.78
N LEU A 696 -23.06 1.83 4.03
CA LEU A 696 -24.07 0.88 4.53
C LEU A 696 -23.49 -0.51 4.86
N GLY A 697 -22.36 -0.89 4.27
CA GLY A 697 -21.69 -2.15 4.53
C GLY A 697 -20.93 -2.21 5.87
N GLN A 698 -20.65 -1.07 6.52
CA GLN A 698 -19.71 -1.01 7.64
C GLN A 698 -20.11 -1.86 8.84
N LYS A 699 -21.39 -1.94 9.17
CA LYS A 699 -21.84 -2.79 10.27
C LYS A 699 -21.55 -4.27 10.03
N GLN A 700 -21.72 -4.74 8.80
CA GLN A 700 -21.35 -6.12 8.43
C GLN A 700 -19.83 -6.32 8.45
N GLN A 701 -19.05 -5.30 8.05
CA GLN A 701 -17.59 -5.35 8.15
C GLN A 701 -17.11 -5.46 9.61
N VAL A 702 -17.77 -4.78 10.54
CA VAL A 702 -17.51 -4.94 11.99
C VAL A 702 -17.83 -6.37 12.44
N GLU A 703 -18.94 -6.95 11.99
CA GLU A 703 -19.29 -8.35 12.33
C GLU A 703 -18.26 -9.35 11.79
N ASN A 704 -17.81 -9.16 10.59
CA ASN A 704 -16.84 -10.02 9.92
C ASN A 704 -15.38 -9.73 10.32
N GLN A 705 -15.14 -8.76 11.20
CA GLN A 705 -13.80 -8.30 11.61
C GLN A 705 -12.91 -7.88 10.41
N SER A 706 -13.52 -7.29 9.38
CA SER A 706 -12.85 -6.83 8.16
C SER A 706 -12.62 -5.31 8.11
N ILE A 707 -12.97 -4.57 9.17
CA ILE A 707 -12.66 -3.16 9.35
C ILE A 707 -11.61 -2.98 10.46
N TRP A 708 -10.54 -2.23 10.19
CA TRP A 708 -9.38 -2.06 11.06
C TRP A 708 -9.28 -0.68 11.71
N CYS A 709 -10.27 0.19 11.43
CA CYS A 709 -10.36 1.54 11.99
C CYS A 709 -11.77 1.80 12.48
N PHE A 710 -11.97 2.85 13.29
CA PHE A 710 -13.32 3.26 13.70
C PHE A 710 -14.18 3.57 12.47
N PRO A 711 -15.35 2.94 12.35
CA PRO A 711 -16.29 3.22 11.27
C PRO A 711 -16.93 4.60 11.43
N VAL A 712 -17.33 5.22 10.34
CA VAL A 712 -18.00 6.54 10.36
C VAL A 712 -19.50 6.42 10.61
N MET A 713 -20.11 5.26 10.39
CA MET A 713 -21.51 5.00 10.67
C MET A 713 -21.73 4.74 12.16
N GLN A 714 -22.66 5.46 12.78
CA GLN A 714 -22.92 5.38 14.22
C GLN A 714 -23.32 3.97 14.68
N ASP A 715 -24.17 3.27 13.91
CA ASP A 715 -24.61 1.92 14.26
C ASP A 715 -23.48 0.87 14.13
N ALA A 716 -22.53 1.09 13.24
CA ALA A 716 -21.31 0.26 13.12
C ALA A 716 -20.33 0.57 14.27
N PHE A 717 -20.17 1.85 14.61
CA PHE A 717 -19.34 2.28 15.74
C PHE A 717 -19.88 1.73 17.07
N ASP A 718 -21.18 1.86 17.31
CA ASP A 718 -21.85 1.31 18.51
C ASP A 718 -21.67 -0.20 18.58
N ARG A 719 -21.74 -0.88 17.43
CA ARG A 719 -21.52 -2.34 17.37
C ARG A 719 -20.07 -2.72 17.65
N MET A 720 -19.09 -1.95 17.16
CA MET A 720 -17.68 -2.17 17.48
C MET A 720 -17.43 -2.00 18.98
N LEU A 721 -17.98 -0.95 19.58
CA LEU A 721 -17.92 -0.72 21.03
C LEU A 721 -18.55 -1.88 21.82
N GLU A 722 -19.75 -2.33 21.43
CA GLU A 722 -20.42 -3.47 22.06
C GLU A 722 -19.54 -4.74 22.02
N LYS A 723 -18.92 -5.03 20.87
CA LYS A 723 -18.00 -6.18 20.72
C LYS A 723 -16.78 -6.03 21.61
N ALA A 724 -16.16 -4.85 21.67
CA ALA A 724 -14.99 -4.60 22.51
C ALA A 724 -15.31 -4.77 24.02
N MET A 725 -16.53 -4.42 24.45
CA MET A 725 -16.97 -4.56 25.84
C MET A 725 -17.52 -5.96 26.18
N THR A 726 -17.75 -6.82 25.20
CA THR A 726 -18.32 -8.16 25.42
C THR A 726 -17.20 -9.18 25.60
N PRO A 727 -17.12 -9.89 26.77
CA PRO A 727 -16.12 -10.93 26.96
C PRO A 727 -16.34 -12.13 26.03
N GLU A 728 -15.28 -12.72 25.53
CA GLU A 728 -15.28 -13.95 24.77
C GLU A 728 -14.79 -15.10 25.65
N TYR A 729 -15.68 -16.07 25.94
CA TYR A 729 -15.37 -17.17 26.83
C TYR A 729 -14.84 -18.38 26.05
N GLN A 730 -14.00 -19.19 26.74
CA GLN A 730 -13.59 -20.49 26.24
C GLN A 730 -14.64 -21.53 26.64
N TYR A 731 -14.94 -22.44 25.71
CA TYR A 731 -15.94 -23.48 25.90
C TYR A 731 -15.31 -24.86 25.78
N ASP A 732 -15.79 -25.82 26.57
CA ASP A 732 -15.42 -27.23 26.45
C ASP A 732 -16.12 -27.92 25.27
N GLU A 733 -15.86 -29.22 25.09
CA GLU A 733 -16.43 -30.07 24.02
C GLU A 733 -17.99 -30.18 24.11
N ASN A 734 -18.57 -29.86 25.27
CA ASN A 734 -20.01 -29.89 25.49
C ASN A 734 -20.67 -28.51 25.31
N GLY A 735 -19.89 -27.47 25.05
CA GLY A 735 -20.36 -26.09 24.94
C GLY A 735 -20.57 -25.41 26.30
N GLU A 736 -19.96 -25.92 27.40
CA GLU A 736 -20.00 -25.29 28.72
C GLU A 736 -18.74 -24.41 28.88
N ILE A 737 -18.92 -23.24 29.61
CA ILE A 737 -17.81 -22.31 29.88
C ILE A 737 -16.72 -23.01 30.68
N MET A 738 -15.49 -22.90 30.27
CA MET A 738 -14.31 -23.37 31.00
C MET A 738 -13.93 -22.39 32.13
N TYR A 739 -13.38 -22.92 33.23
CA TYR A 739 -13.02 -22.13 34.41
C TYR A 739 -11.56 -22.44 34.82
N ASP A 740 -10.88 -21.42 35.35
CA ASP A 740 -9.54 -21.53 35.91
C ASP A 740 -9.56 -22.25 37.30
N GLU A 741 -8.35 -22.40 37.88
CA GLU A 741 -8.16 -23.03 39.22
C GLU A 741 -8.86 -22.26 40.34
N ASN A 742 -9.19 -20.98 40.15
CA ASN A 742 -9.86 -20.10 41.11
C ASN A 742 -11.37 -20.08 40.92
N GLY A 743 -11.88 -20.72 39.88
CA GLY A 743 -13.31 -20.76 39.52
C GLY A 743 -13.76 -19.52 38.72
N GLU A 744 -12.80 -18.77 38.12
CA GLU A 744 -13.13 -17.66 37.21
C GLU A 744 -13.23 -18.20 35.78
N PRO A 745 -14.22 -17.70 34.98
CA PRO A 745 -14.38 -18.16 33.61
C PRO A 745 -13.16 -17.81 32.74
N LEU A 746 -12.65 -18.80 32.02
CA LEU A 746 -11.59 -18.59 31.05
C LEU A 746 -12.12 -17.78 29.86
N LYS A 747 -11.33 -16.78 29.44
CA LYS A 747 -11.68 -15.88 28.33
C LYS A 747 -10.63 -16.00 27.23
N TRP A 748 -11.05 -15.78 26.00
CA TRP A 748 -10.14 -15.49 24.90
C TRP A 748 -9.76 -14.01 24.95
N PRO A 749 -8.46 -13.66 24.78
CA PRO A 749 -8.10 -12.27 24.58
C PRO A 749 -8.67 -11.75 23.25
N LYS A 750 -9.10 -10.49 23.23
CA LYS A 750 -9.53 -9.79 22.01
C LYS A 750 -8.37 -9.59 21.05
N MET A 751 -7.19 -9.35 21.60
CA MET A 751 -5.94 -9.15 20.88
C MET A 751 -4.74 -9.55 21.74
N THR A 752 -3.68 -10.03 21.10
CA THR A 752 -2.41 -10.36 21.77
C THR A 752 -1.27 -9.64 21.07
N TYR A 753 -0.47 -8.88 21.82
CA TYR A 753 0.70 -8.17 21.33
C TYR A 753 1.98 -8.80 21.84
N GLY A 754 3.01 -8.88 21.01
CA GLY A 754 4.31 -9.45 21.37
C GLY A 754 4.25 -10.97 21.56
N GLY A 755 5.08 -11.49 22.42
CA GLY A 755 5.27 -12.92 22.60
C GLY A 755 6.29 -13.49 21.60
N GLY A 756 6.58 -14.79 21.74
CA GLY A 756 7.57 -15.48 20.92
C GLY A 756 8.92 -15.62 21.61
N VAL A 757 9.91 -16.14 20.88
CA VAL A 757 11.27 -16.35 21.36
C VAL A 757 12.22 -15.46 20.57
N SER A 758 12.96 -14.61 21.27
CA SER A 758 14.08 -13.87 20.68
C SER A 758 15.35 -14.68 20.82
N ILE A 759 16.04 -14.95 19.70
CA ILE A 759 17.30 -15.69 19.69
C ILE A 759 18.43 -14.69 19.46
N ALA A 760 19.31 -14.53 20.47
CA ALA A 760 20.51 -13.72 20.36
C ALA A 760 21.55 -14.38 19.40
N PRO A 761 22.52 -13.61 18.84
CA PRO A 761 23.54 -14.16 17.95
C PRO A 761 24.42 -15.26 18.57
N ASP A 762 24.44 -15.37 19.90
CA ASP A 762 25.14 -16.42 20.64
C ASP A 762 24.27 -17.68 20.90
N GLY A 763 23.05 -17.71 20.34
CA GLY A 763 22.09 -18.80 20.51
C GLY A 763 21.30 -18.73 21.82
N THR A 764 21.39 -17.64 22.61
CA THR A 764 20.59 -17.47 23.82
C THR A 764 19.15 -17.16 23.45
N GLU A 765 18.21 -17.99 23.87
CA GLU A 765 16.77 -17.79 23.71
C GLU A 765 16.21 -16.99 24.88
N THR A 766 15.45 -15.98 24.58
CA THR A 766 14.71 -15.18 25.56
C THR A 766 13.24 -15.20 25.18
N GLN A 767 12.41 -15.76 26.09
CA GLN A 767 10.95 -15.71 25.93
C GLN A 767 10.51 -14.26 26.07
N MET A 768 9.86 -13.71 25.05
CA MET A 768 9.24 -12.39 25.13
C MET A 768 7.86 -12.51 25.77
N GLU A 769 7.56 -11.58 26.69
CA GLU A 769 6.22 -11.53 27.30
C GLU A 769 5.19 -11.09 26.25
N SER A 770 4.03 -11.77 26.23
CA SER A 770 2.86 -11.34 25.47
C SER A 770 1.96 -10.46 26.35
N VAL A 771 1.40 -9.42 25.74
CA VAL A 771 0.35 -8.59 26.34
C VAL A 771 -1.00 -9.05 25.79
N GLU A 772 -1.83 -9.61 26.67
CA GLU A 772 -3.17 -10.06 26.32
C GLU A 772 -4.18 -8.94 26.65
N ILE A 773 -4.95 -8.51 25.67
CA ILE A 773 -5.98 -7.49 25.79
C ILE A 773 -7.35 -8.18 25.83
N TYR A 774 -8.10 -7.94 26.88
CA TYR A 774 -9.43 -8.50 27.11
C TYR A 774 -10.52 -7.45 26.82
N GLU A 775 -11.73 -7.67 27.34
CA GLU A 775 -12.83 -6.76 27.13
C GLU A 775 -12.62 -5.36 27.73
N LEU A 776 -13.10 -4.35 27.03
CA LEU A 776 -13.08 -2.96 27.46
C LEU A 776 -14.00 -2.74 28.67
N SER A 777 -13.53 -2.05 29.70
CA SER A 777 -14.37 -1.64 30.82
C SER A 777 -15.23 -0.41 30.45
N GLN A 778 -16.34 -0.18 31.21
CA GLN A 778 -17.14 1.04 31.03
C GLN A 778 -16.32 2.31 31.26
N ALA A 779 -15.38 2.28 32.20
CA ALA A 779 -14.54 3.44 32.50
C ALA A 779 -13.58 3.77 31.35
N ASP A 780 -13.02 2.75 30.68
CA ASP A 780 -12.17 2.92 29.51
C ASP A 780 -13.00 3.41 28.30
N ALA A 781 -14.21 2.84 28.12
CA ALA A 781 -15.13 3.30 27.08
C ALA A 781 -15.48 4.79 27.25
N ASP A 782 -15.76 5.23 28.47
CA ASP A 782 -16.08 6.62 28.76
C ASP A 782 -14.91 7.55 28.43
N VAL A 783 -13.65 7.15 28.67
CA VAL A 783 -12.44 7.91 28.29
C VAL A 783 -12.34 8.07 26.77
N ILE A 784 -12.53 6.97 26.02
CA ILE A 784 -12.43 7.02 24.55
C ILE A 784 -13.56 7.88 23.95
N LEU A 785 -14.78 7.70 24.42
CA LEU A 785 -15.93 8.47 23.96
C LEU A 785 -15.77 9.96 24.26
N ASP A 786 -15.25 10.32 25.46
CA ASP A 786 -14.95 11.70 25.82
C ASP A 786 -13.83 12.29 24.94
N LEU A 787 -12.80 11.48 24.63
CA LEU A 787 -11.73 11.89 23.72
C LEU A 787 -12.26 12.16 22.30
N ILE A 788 -13.15 11.28 21.77
CA ILE A 788 -13.81 11.48 20.47
C ILE A 788 -14.69 12.73 20.50
N GLU A 789 -15.53 12.91 21.52
CA GLU A 789 -16.44 14.06 21.62
C GLU A 789 -15.70 15.40 21.69
N ASN A 790 -14.52 15.44 22.33
CA ASN A 790 -13.69 16.63 22.47
C ASN A 790 -12.64 16.82 21.35
N THR A 791 -12.68 16.00 20.31
CA THR A 791 -11.84 16.18 19.11
C THR A 791 -12.59 17.01 18.09
N HIS A 792 -12.02 18.16 17.69
CA HIS A 792 -12.71 19.17 16.87
C HIS A 792 -12.03 19.46 15.53
N SER A 793 -10.89 18.83 15.25
CA SER A 793 -10.12 19.04 14.02
C SER A 793 -9.85 17.73 13.31
N VAL A 794 -9.70 17.83 12.00
CA VAL A 794 -9.19 16.73 11.14
C VAL A 794 -7.76 17.10 10.75
N TYR A 795 -6.87 16.13 10.79
CA TYR A 795 -5.51 16.29 10.25
C TYR A 795 -5.60 16.62 8.77
N SER A 796 -5.02 17.72 8.35
CA SER A 796 -5.03 18.18 6.96
C SER A 796 -3.63 18.62 6.56
N TYR A 797 -3.21 18.25 5.36
CA TYR A 797 -1.89 18.54 4.84
C TYR A 797 -2.00 19.20 3.47
N ASP A 798 -1.38 20.38 3.33
CA ASP A 798 -1.25 21.09 2.05
C ASP A 798 0.23 21.17 1.70
N GLN A 799 0.65 20.39 0.71
CA GLN A 799 2.06 20.23 0.34
C GLN A 799 2.68 21.56 -0.14
N ASP A 800 1.94 22.37 -0.89
CA ASP A 800 2.47 23.62 -1.44
C ASP A 800 2.68 24.66 -0.34
N ILE A 801 1.71 24.77 0.60
CA ILE A 801 1.86 25.62 1.77
C ILE A 801 3.01 25.13 2.65
N MET A 802 3.13 23.82 2.87
CA MET A 802 4.21 23.24 3.67
C MET A 802 5.58 23.48 3.03
N ASN A 803 5.70 23.37 1.71
CA ASN A 803 6.94 23.69 0.98
C ASN A 803 7.34 25.16 1.17
N ILE A 804 6.36 26.07 1.06
CA ILE A 804 6.61 27.51 1.30
C ILE A 804 7.10 27.75 2.73
N ILE A 805 6.47 27.12 3.73
CA ILE A 805 6.84 27.26 5.13
C ILE A 805 8.25 26.70 5.36
N THR A 806 8.53 25.51 4.88
CA THR A 806 9.82 24.81 5.05
C THR A 806 10.97 25.63 4.47
N ASP A 807 10.81 26.20 3.28
CA ASP A 807 11.79 27.06 2.64
C ASP A 807 12.15 28.28 3.52
N GLU A 808 11.14 28.95 4.12
CA GLU A 808 11.35 30.18 4.88
C GLU A 808 11.88 29.90 6.29
N VAL A 809 11.50 28.79 6.91
CA VAL A 809 11.92 28.47 8.28
C VAL A 809 13.36 27.95 8.37
N ALA A 810 13.97 27.50 7.27
CA ALA A 810 15.34 26.99 7.25
C ALA A 810 16.34 28.00 7.85
N ALA A 811 16.25 29.26 7.48
CA ALA A 811 17.12 30.32 8.01
C ALA A 811 16.84 30.63 9.50
N PHE A 812 15.61 30.51 9.96
CA PHE A 812 15.25 30.61 11.38
C PHE A 812 15.82 29.45 12.19
N PHE A 813 15.69 28.22 11.71
CA PHE A 813 16.24 27.03 12.38
C PHE A 813 17.77 27.01 12.41
N ALA A 814 18.43 27.69 11.45
CA ALA A 814 19.87 27.95 11.45
C ALA A 814 20.28 29.10 12.39
N GLY A 815 19.32 29.84 12.96
CA GLY A 815 19.59 30.99 13.82
C GLY A 815 19.97 32.27 13.07
N GLU A 816 19.72 32.34 11.77
CA GLU A 816 20.07 33.46 10.89
C GLU A 816 18.96 34.55 10.81
N LYS A 817 17.74 34.19 11.19
CA LYS A 817 16.54 35.04 11.10
C LYS A 817 15.73 34.94 12.40
N SER A 818 14.97 35.99 12.77
CA SER A 818 14.05 35.95 13.92
C SER A 818 12.76 35.17 13.57
N ALA A 819 12.02 34.75 14.59
CA ALA A 819 10.71 34.11 14.38
C ALA A 819 9.70 35.07 13.75
N GLU A 820 9.70 36.35 14.15
CA GLU A 820 8.82 37.38 13.63
C GLU A 820 9.11 37.69 12.15
N ASP A 821 10.39 37.80 11.76
CA ASP A 821 10.79 38.06 10.37
C ASP A 821 10.43 36.85 9.48
N THR A 822 10.56 35.64 10.02
CA THR A 822 10.21 34.39 9.32
C THR A 822 8.71 34.31 9.14
N ALA A 823 7.93 34.57 10.20
CA ALA A 823 6.46 34.60 10.16
C ALA A 823 5.94 35.60 9.11
N ALA A 824 6.51 36.82 9.06
CA ALA A 824 6.15 37.81 8.06
C ALA A 824 6.47 37.38 6.61
N MET A 825 7.56 36.63 6.39
CA MET A 825 7.89 36.09 5.07
C MET A 825 6.95 34.98 4.67
N VAL A 826 6.66 34.02 5.56
CA VAL A 826 5.67 32.97 5.36
C VAL A 826 4.30 33.59 5.03
N GLN A 827 3.84 34.56 5.84
CA GLN A 827 2.60 35.32 5.61
C GLN A 827 2.54 35.87 4.18
N SER A 828 3.60 36.52 3.74
CA SER A 828 3.64 37.16 2.42
C SER A 828 3.57 36.16 1.28
N ARG A 829 4.34 35.04 1.37
CA ARG A 829 4.40 34.04 0.31
C ARG A 829 3.13 33.17 0.26
N VAL A 830 2.64 32.71 1.40
CA VAL A 830 1.40 31.92 1.47
C VAL A 830 0.19 32.78 1.06
N ASN A 831 0.14 34.07 1.46
CA ASN A 831 -0.94 34.96 1.02
C ASN A 831 -0.95 35.11 -0.50
N LEU A 832 0.22 35.23 -1.14
CA LEU A 832 0.32 35.29 -2.60
C LEU A 832 -0.20 34.00 -3.24
N TYR A 833 0.25 32.85 -2.74
CA TYR A 833 -0.17 31.53 -3.20
C TYR A 833 -1.70 31.37 -3.09
N VAL A 834 -2.25 31.63 -1.90
CA VAL A 834 -3.70 31.49 -1.66
C VAL A 834 -4.52 32.44 -2.56
N GLN A 835 -4.06 33.68 -2.79
CA GLN A 835 -4.72 34.60 -3.70
C GLN A 835 -4.62 34.21 -5.18
N GLU A 836 -3.51 33.59 -5.59
CA GLU A 836 -3.37 33.07 -6.96
C GLU A 836 -4.24 31.84 -7.20
N GLN A 837 -4.48 31.06 -6.15
CA GLN A 837 -5.32 29.87 -6.21
C GLN A 837 -6.82 30.16 -5.98
N SER A 838 -7.22 31.30 -5.39
CA SER A 838 -8.63 31.64 -5.04
C SER A 838 -9.48 32.20 -6.20
#